data_c2f04a8997f587b3c61c1a2b96e1a4b2
#
_entry.id   c2f04a8997f587b3c61c1a2b96e1a4b2
#
_cell.length_a   1.000
_cell.length_b   1.000
_cell.length_c   1.000
_cell.angle_alpha   90.00
_cell.angle_beta   90.00
_cell.angle_gamma   90.00
#
_symmetry.space_group_name_H-M   'P 1'
#
loop_
_entity.id
_entity.type
_entity.pdbx_description
1 polymer ?
#
loop_
_entity_poly.entity_id
_entity_poly.type
_entity_poly.pdbx_seq_one_letter_code
_entity_poly.pdbx_strand_id
1 'polypeptide(L)'
;MIIAGRFPLLLFGLVLAAPHSMAAQEDYAASVLAGISSEGRNQDEPYATAGDRSYLIGTQDGTFPDLGGHVPGEMGGLWIHPVKLIDGFWGRITETSSDQSAPLSESKEFLNYPYGGRFSYGQVLDDLEVERFQFAPDGHEGVVVQYTFRNAAGRKRELSFELTVRTDLVPVWFSERLGISDAPDTVAWEPVKRLFVARDTKNPWFAVWGAAPSQGTEPLPRPTPVATRSTGVTAGSRHRVSVGAHGTSTLTFVIAGSATSRTAAENVYAYLAKNHSRLLAKKKAHYASIIHRAAIRIPDKRLQEVYNWAKINTEWLVRDVRGIGRGLGAGLMEYPWWFGTETYSLHALIATGDFELVKQTLRLLRDHSARTNANGRIVHELTTNGGISNPGNTQETALFVLTVARLVQATADVAFAKEMYPAMKQSLHWLLSVVDRNKNLFPEGYGIMEVLGLNVEVIDVAVSTQQALMGTSRVAALLGEPETAMRYRQQADELAVRINERFWIEDQTSYGDFYGTRAQALAVVEGAIKQINLKAPDEVTPKDREAIAHYERLKGRWGGMPDTTRAWITNENWVISTPIEMGIAPRDKAIRLLDRIRQENVGEYGPFLSAVEEQRMMTIATGVQAVAEGQYGRTEEAMWYIDKIVQTFNRKLPGSISEMMPDWGCFTIAWTSYGIVVPLVEHVFGIQADAVNKNVVFDPHLPAGWENISIDDLPVGTNVISFSRAKTKKGIEYVVDAKQNGWSFVLKGKASPGARFYVNGQEVAGRSSGIPLKGTKNHVLIVPQASRP
;
A
#
# COMPACT_ATOMS: atom_id res chain seq x y z
N MET A 1 -74.83 -13.31 -33.22
CA MET A 1 -74.75 -13.78 -31.81
C MET A 1 -73.26 -13.99 -31.51
N ILE A 2 -72.70 -13.01 -30.90
CA ILE A 2 -71.24 -12.90 -30.68
C ILE A 2 -70.93 -13.36 -29.27
N ILE A 3 -70.11 -14.39 -29.16
CA ILE A 3 -69.61 -14.88 -27.85
C ILE A 3 -68.22 -14.31 -27.65
N ALA A 4 -68.07 -13.42 -26.66
CA ALA A 4 -66.82 -12.82 -26.25
C ALA A 4 -66.12 -13.78 -25.26
N GLY A 5 -64.96 -14.27 -25.67
CA GLY A 5 -64.04 -15.02 -24.77
C GLY A 5 -63.14 -14.02 -24.02
N ARG A 6 -63.25 -14.03 -22.68
CA ARG A 6 -62.29 -13.29 -21.81
C ARG A 6 -61.01 -14.13 -21.60
N PHE A 7 -59.88 -13.57 -22.06
CA PHE A 7 -58.56 -14.03 -21.64
C PHE A 7 -58.15 -13.26 -20.39
N PRO A 8 -57.62 -13.95 -19.35
CA PRO A 8 -57.05 -13.24 -18.22
C PRO A 8 -55.63 -12.73 -18.58
N LEU A 9 -55.41 -11.43 -18.47
CA LEU A 9 -54.07 -10.81 -18.48
C LEU A 9 -53.34 -11.25 -17.21
N LEU A 10 -52.37 -12.15 -17.39
CA LEU A 10 -51.32 -12.37 -16.39
C LEU A 10 -50.37 -11.16 -16.43
N LEU A 11 -50.49 -10.26 -15.48
CA LEU A 11 -49.47 -9.25 -15.18
C LEU A 11 -48.23 -9.97 -14.67
N PHE A 12 -47.23 -10.15 -15.55
CA PHE A 12 -45.88 -10.44 -15.12
C PHE A 12 -45.33 -9.17 -14.48
N GLY A 13 -45.34 -9.11 -13.17
CA GLY A 13 -44.60 -8.13 -12.41
C GLY A 13 -43.10 -8.36 -12.66
N LEU A 14 -42.52 -7.59 -13.58
CA LEU A 14 -41.08 -7.42 -13.64
C LEU A 14 -40.66 -6.75 -12.31
N VAL A 15 -40.23 -7.56 -11.36
CA VAL A 15 -39.38 -7.02 -10.25
C VAL A 15 -38.05 -6.66 -10.86
N LEU A 16 -37.97 -5.43 -11.35
CA LEU A 16 -36.68 -4.77 -11.59
C LEU A 16 -35.92 -4.80 -10.26
N ALA A 17 -34.94 -5.67 -10.13
CA ALA A 17 -33.89 -5.47 -9.16
C ALA A 17 -33.37 -4.05 -9.45
N ALA A 18 -33.62 -3.12 -8.54
CA ALA A 18 -33.20 -1.76 -8.69
C ALA A 18 -31.67 -1.80 -8.92
N PRO A 19 -31.16 -1.21 -9.97
CA PRO A 19 -29.72 -0.98 -10.06
C PRO A 19 -29.35 -0.24 -8.78
N HIS A 20 -28.33 -0.73 -8.08
CA HIS A 20 -27.76 0.01 -6.96
C HIS A 20 -27.43 1.38 -7.53
N SER A 21 -28.19 2.39 -7.17
CA SER A 21 -28.28 3.62 -7.91
C SER A 21 -26.91 4.29 -7.89
N MET A 22 -26.51 4.91 -9.00
CA MET A 22 -25.35 5.80 -9.07
C MET A 22 -25.34 6.77 -7.88
N ALA A 23 -26.51 7.23 -7.43
CA ALA A 23 -26.67 8.05 -6.25
C ALA A 23 -26.16 7.40 -4.94
N ALA A 24 -26.35 6.10 -4.74
CA ALA A 24 -25.84 5.40 -3.55
C ALA A 24 -24.32 5.16 -3.63
N GLN A 25 -23.74 5.10 -4.82
CA GLN A 25 -22.29 5.05 -5.03
C GLN A 25 -21.63 6.43 -4.84
N GLU A 26 -22.25 7.49 -5.35
CA GLU A 26 -21.79 8.87 -5.15
C GLU A 26 -21.83 9.26 -3.67
N ASP A 27 -22.88 8.90 -2.94
CA ASP A 27 -23.02 9.16 -1.50
C ASP A 27 -21.94 8.43 -0.67
N TYR A 28 -21.61 7.21 -1.06
CA TYR A 28 -20.57 6.42 -0.38
C TYR A 28 -19.15 6.99 -0.62
N ALA A 29 -18.80 7.34 -1.85
CA ALA A 29 -17.51 7.96 -2.14
C ALA A 29 -17.39 9.32 -1.45
N ALA A 30 -18.48 10.09 -1.37
CA ALA A 30 -18.53 11.36 -0.65
C ALA A 30 -18.21 11.19 0.84
N SER A 31 -18.70 10.13 1.50
CA SER A 31 -18.40 9.85 2.90
C SER A 31 -16.91 9.59 3.16
N VAL A 32 -16.24 8.81 2.32
CA VAL A 32 -14.80 8.56 2.43
C VAL A 32 -13.99 9.81 2.11
N LEU A 33 -14.41 10.59 1.09
CA LEU A 33 -13.78 11.85 0.73
C LEU A 33 -13.97 12.95 1.77
N ALA A 34 -14.91 12.80 2.70
CA ALA A 34 -15.07 13.71 3.84
C ALA A 34 -13.90 13.66 4.82
N GLY A 35 -13.06 12.62 4.73
CA GLY A 35 -11.86 12.46 5.55
C GLY A 35 -12.15 11.97 6.96
N ILE A 36 -11.08 11.82 7.74
CA ILE A 36 -11.11 11.36 9.14
C ILE A 36 -10.44 12.42 10.02
N SER A 37 -11.12 12.83 11.09
CA SER A 37 -10.58 13.76 12.07
C SER A 37 -9.68 13.06 13.08
N SER A 38 -8.61 13.73 13.50
CA SER A 38 -7.80 13.34 14.67
C SER A 38 -8.54 13.54 16.00
N GLU A 39 -9.64 14.31 16.00
CA GLU A 39 -10.38 14.70 17.22
C GLU A 39 -9.47 15.37 18.28
N GLY A 40 -8.41 16.07 17.84
CA GLY A 40 -7.44 16.69 18.73
C GLY A 40 -6.48 15.72 19.41
N ARG A 41 -6.48 14.45 19.02
CA ARG A 41 -5.53 13.43 19.50
C ARG A 41 -4.30 13.36 18.59
N ASN A 42 -3.20 12.82 19.10
CA ASN A 42 -1.98 12.53 18.32
C ASN A 42 -1.44 13.77 17.56
N GLN A 43 -1.49 14.95 18.20
CA GLN A 43 -1.09 16.20 17.55
C GLN A 43 0.40 16.23 17.18
N ASP A 44 1.22 15.54 17.94
CA ASP A 44 2.67 15.35 17.74
C ASP A 44 3.01 14.26 16.72
N GLU A 45 2.03 13.46 16.29
CA GLU A 45 2.23 12.44 15.29
C GLU A 45 2.26 13.02 13.86
N PRO A 46 2.98 12.36 12.93
CA PRO A 46 3.13 12.87 11.58
C PRO A 46 1.82 12.86 10.77
N TYR A 47 1.76 13.74 9.77
CA TYR A 47 0.80 13.69 8.69
C TYR A 47 1.51 13.65 7.33
N ALA A 48 0.81 13.20 6.29
CA ALA A 48 1.25 13.32 4.92
C ALA A 48 0.19 14.03 4.06
N THR A 49 0.64 15.02 3.28
CA THR A 49 -0.13 15.58 2.18
C THR A 49 0.52 15.12 0.89
N ALA A 50 0.01 14.04 0.30
CA ALA A 50 0.67 13.32 -0.78
C ALA A 50 0.15 13.67 -2.18
N GLY A 51 1.06 13.79 -3.13
CA GLY A 51 0.90 13.71 -4.57
C GLY A 51 1.95 12.75 -5.13
N ASP A 52 1.83 12.42 -6.41
CA ASP A 52 2.76 11.49 -7.05
C ASP A 52 4.15 12.08 -7.30
N ARG A 53 4.30 13.42 -7.41
CA ARG A 53 5.57 14.14 -7.62
C ARG A 53 6.03 14.97 -6.45
N SER A 54 5.17 15.17 -5.47
CA SER A 54 5.51 15.91 -4.27
C SER A 54 4.71 15.42 -3.09
N TYR A 55 5.29 15.52 -1.89
CA TYR A 55 4.55 15.34 -0.65
C TYR A 55 5.10 16.26 0.42
N LEU A 56 4.24 16.61 1.37
CA LEU A 56 4.57 17.42 2.53
C LEU A 56 4.29 16.62 3.80
N ILE A 57 5.29 16.53 4.68
CA ILE A 57 5.21 15.87 5.98
C ILE A 57 5.52 16.90 7.06
N GLY A 58 4.71 16.88 8.10
CA GLY A 58 4.85 17.61 9.35
C GLY A 58 4.05 16.89 10.42
N THR A 59 3.75 17.55 11.53
CA THR A 59 2.94 17.01 12.62
C THR A 59 1.51 17.56 12.61
N GLN A 60 0.57 16.82 13.19
CA GLN A 60 -0.86 17.12 13.14
C GLN A 60 -1.23 18.40 13.92
N ASP A 61 -0.34 18.90 14.76
CA ASP A 61 -0.43 20.25 15.35
C ASP A 61 -0.18 21.37 14.33
N GLY A 62 0.26 21.02 13.13
CA GLY A 62 0.53 21.95 12.05
C GLY A 62 1.95 22.47 11.99
N THR A 63 2.87 21.91 12.79
CA THR A 63 4.28 22.26 12.82
C THR A 63 5.17 21.33 11.99
N PHE A 64 6.46 21.62 11.95
CA PHE A 64 7.44 20.88 11.17
C PHE A 64 8.67 20.63 12.05
N PRO A 65 8.61 19.64 12.96
CA PRO A 65 9.78 19.22 13.72
C PRO A 65 10.75 18.41 12.88
N ASP A 66 11.94 18.17 13.43
CA ASP A 66 12.91 17.25 12.87
C ASP A 66 12.34 15.81 12.92
N LEU A 67 12.21 15.14 11.77
CA LEU A 67 11.61 13.83 11.62
C LEU A 67 12.52 12.90 10.81
N GLY A 68 12.51 11.61 11.15
CA GLY A 68 13.09 10.53 10.36
C GLY A 68 14.54 10.18 10.65
N GLY A 69 14.97 9.03 10.13
CA GLY A 69 16.25 8.41 10.38
C GLY A 69 17.18 8.31 9.16
N HIS A 70 16.66 8.07 7.95
CA HIS A 70 17.52 7.88 6.76
C HIS A 70 18.21 9.16 6.31
N VAL A 71 17.50 10.30 6.32
CA VAL A 71 18.13 11.62 6.32
C VAL A 71 17.85 12.18 7.71
N PRO A 72 18.82 12.06 8.65
CA PRO A 72 18.55 12.20 10.06
C PRO A 72 17.93 13.54 10.46
N GLY A 73 16.67 13.53 10.92
CA GLY A 73 15.91 14.70 11.31
C GLY A 73 15.33 15.52 10.15
N GLU A 74 15.53 15.10 8.90
CA GLU A 74 15.19 15.88 7.71
C GLU A 74 14.23 15.18 6.74
N MET A 75 13.61 14.06 7.15
CA MET A 75 12.60 13.36 6.33
C MET A 75 11.26 14.10 6.28
N GLY A 76 11.01 15.03 7.20
CA GLY A 76 9.87 15.96 7.15
C GLY A 76 10.01 17.02 6.05
N GLY A 77 9.05 17.96 6.02
CA GLY A 77 9.03 19.05 5.05
C GLY A 77 8.46 18.70 3.69
N LEU A 78 8.72 19.56 2.71
CA LEU A 78 8.23 19.37 1.33
C LEU A 78 9.28 18.73 0.46
N TRP A 79 8.96 17.56 -0.06
CA TRP A 79 9.78 16.79 -1.00
C TRP A 79 9.21 16.83 -2.41
N ILE A 80 10.10 17.04 -3.38
CA ILE A 80 9.86 16.84 -4.82
C ILE A 80 10.90 15.86 -5.35
N HIS A 81 10.84 14.62 -4.97
CA HIS A 81 11.92 13.67 -5.25
C HIS A 81 12.66 13.92 -6.57
N PRO A 82 14.01 13.88 -6.57
CA PRO A 82 14.87 13.39 -5.47
C PRO A 82 15.41 14.48 -4.52
N VAL A 83 14.71 15.60 -4.36
CA VAL A 83 15.17 16.74 -3.56
C VAL A 83 14.07 17.19 -2.60
N LYS A 84 14.45 17.52 -1.37
CA LYS A 84 13.65 18.30 -0.42
C LYS A 84 13.73 19.77 -0.79
N LEU A 85 12.67 20.54 -0.60
CA LEU A 85 12.64 21.95 -0.89
C LEU A 85 12.73 22.84 0.33
N ILE A 86 11.95 22.47 1.35
CA ILE A 86 11.80 23.25 2.58
C ILE A 86 11.61 22.31 3.78
N ASP A 87 12.08 22.75 4.94
CA ASP A 87 11.73 22.10 6.22
C ASP A 87 10.27 22.30 6.54
N GLY A 88 9.77 23.53 6.34
CA GLY A 88 8.41 23.87 6.65
C GLY A 88 8.10 25.35 6.45
N PHE A 89 6.89 25.70 6.87
CA PHE A 89 6.40 27.09 6.87
C PHE A 89 5.54 27.37 8.10
N TRP A 90 5.61 28.60 8.59
CA TRP A 90 4.94 29.05 9.82
C TRP A 90 4.17 30.32 9.55
N GLY A 91 2.92 30.34 10.03
CA GLY A 91 2.03 31.50 9.96
C GLY A 91 1.99 32.28 11.27
N ARG A 92 1.89 33.60 11.17
CA ARG A 92 1.58 34.50 12.28
C ARG A 92 0.52 35.48 11.83
N ILE A 93 -0.45 35.77 12.69
CA ILE A 93 -1.47 36.77 12.42
C ILE A 93 -1.41 37.90 13.44
N THR A 94 -1.59 39.14 12.97
CA THR A 94 -1.62 40.35 13.79
C THR A 94 -2.83 41.20 13.40
N GLU A 95 -3.63 41.66 14.35
CA GLU A 95 -4.66 42.61 14.08
C GLU A 95 -4.09 44.04 14.04
N THR A 96 -4.24 44.71 12.92
CA THR A 96 -3.61 46.02 12.66
C THR A 96 -4.11 47.12 13.61
N SER A 97 -5.32 47.01 14.16
CA SER A 97 -5.92 48.03 15.02
C SER A 97 -5.55 47.92 16.52
N SER A 98 -5.10 46.73 16.95
CA SER A 98 -4.83 46.44 18.40
C SER A 98 -3.41 45.91 18.62
N ASP A 99 -2.65 45.64 17.57
CA ASP A 99 -1.35 44.95 17.62
C ASP A 99 -1.37 43.57 18.32
N GLN A 100 -2.57 43.01 18.58
CA GLN A 100 -2.70 41.64 19.05
C GLN A 100 -2.19 40.68 18.01
N SER A 101 -1.30 39.76 18.42
CA SER A 101 -0.63 38.85 17.53
C SER A 101 -0.63 37.42 18.06
N ALA A 102 -0.83 36.46 17.19
CA ALA A 102 -0.80 35.02 17.51
C ALA A 102 -0.06 34.20 16.44
N PRO A 103 0.79 33.26 16.85
CA PRO A 103 1.34 32.26 15.91
C PRO A 103 0.29 31.21 15.56
N LEU A 104 0.41 30.58 14.39
CA LEU A 104 -0.37 29.41 13.96
C LEU A 104 0.50 28.16 14.10
N SER A 105 0.76 27.74 15.34
CA SER A 105 1.69 26.65 15.67
C SER A 105 1.06 25.46 16.39
N GLU A 106 -0.23 25.55 16.75
CA GLU A 106 -0.93 24.50 17.49
C GLU A 106 -2.35 24.37 16.96
N SER A 107 -2.56 23.49 15.99
CA SER A 107 -3.90 23.19 15.54
C SER A 107 -4.68 22.46 16.63
N LYS A 108 -5.96 22.74 16.75
CA LYS A 108 -6.88 22.09 17.71
C LYS A 108 -7.43 20.79 17.13
N GLU A 109 -7.48 20.69 15.81
CA GLU A 109 -7.99 19.56 15.07
C GLU A 109 -7.24 19.43 13.75
N PHE A 110 -6.85 18.22 13.43
CA PHE A 110 -6.39 17.84 12.10
C PHE A 110 -7.43 16.93 11.43
N LEU A 111 -7.83 17.27 10.20
CA LEU A 111 -8.72 16.45 9.39
C LEU A 111 -7.95 15.98 8.16
N ASN A 112 -7.74 14.67 8.08
CA ASN A 112 -7.04 14.03 7.00
C ASN A 112 -8.01 13.62 5.91
N TYR A 113 -7.89 14.24 4.74
CA TYR A 113 -8.61 13.85 3.53
C TYR A 113 -7.76 12.93 2.67
N PRO A 114 -8.35 12.05 1.84
CA PRO A 114 -7.59 11.32 0.82
C PRO A 114 -6.72 12.22 -0.06
N TYR A 115 -7.17 13.44 -0.30
CA TYR A 115 -6.59 14.41 -1.26
C TYR A 115 -5.84 15.57 -0.59
N GLY A 116 -5.73 15.64 0.73
CA GLY A 116 -5.05 16.73 1.44
C GLY A 116 -5.32 16.75 2.94
N GLY A 117 -4.89 17.79 3.62
CA GLY A 117 -5.07 17.95 5.07
C GLY A 117 -5.66 19.30 5.45
N ARG A 118 -6.51 19.34 6.47
CA ARG A 118 -7.02 20.57 7.06
C ARG A 118 -6.63 20.65 8.55
N PHE A 119 -6.12 21.79 8.93
CA PHE A 119 -5.72 22.14 10.29
C PHE A 119 -6.62 23.26 10.79
N SER A 120 -7.33 23.05 11.88
CA SER A 120 -8.15 24.06 12.54
C SER A 120 -7.39 24.59 13.75
N TYR A 121 -7.06 25.87 13.73
CA TYR A 121 -6.44 26.56 14.88
C TYR A 121 -7.45 27.09 15.87
N GLY A 122 -8.76 27.02 15.54
CA GLY A 122 -9.84 27.57 16.33
C GLY A 122 -9.78 29.10 16.39
N GLN A 123 -10.20 29.64 17.50
CA GLN A 123 -10.17 31.07 17.77
C GLN A 123 -8.75 31.54 18.13
N VAL A 124 -8.06 32.17 17.19
CA VAL A 124 -6.66 32.61 17.30
C VAL A 124 -6.55 34.01 17.95
N LEU A 125 -7.51 34.88 17.65
CA LEU A 125 -7.75 36.17 18.26
C LEU A 125 -9.24 36.25 18.62
N ASP A 126 -9.65 37.20 19.44
CA ASP A 126 -11.06 37.38 19.77
C ASP A 126 -11.92 37.43 18.50
N ASP A 127 -12.96 36.60 18.42
CA ASP A 127 -13.86 36.48 17.27
C ASP A 127 -13.20 36.19 15.90
N LEU A 128 -11.97 35.67 15.89
CA LEU A 128 -11.27 35.30 14.66
C LEU A 128 -10.83 33.83 14.69
N GLU A 129 -11.43 33.03 13.86
CA GLU A 129 -11.03 31.65 13.61
C GLU A 129 -10.13 31.55 12.37
N VAL A 130 -9.15 30.62 12.44
CA VAL A 130 -8.25 30.36 11.32
C VAL A 130 -8.17 28.87 11.01
N GLU A 131 -8.27 28.53 9.74
CA GLU A 131 -8.04 27.20 9.21
C GLU A 131 -6.93 27.24 8.16
N ARG A 132 -6.13 26.17 8.10
CA ARG A 132 -5.19 25.88 7.00
C ARG A 132 -5.64 24.64 6.27
N PHE A 133 -5.85 24.71 4.97
CA PHE A 133 -6.02 23.55 4.09
C PHE A 133 -4.86 23.46 3.13
N GLN A 134 -4.38 22.24 2.87
CA GLN A 134 -3.27 22.01 1.95
C GLN A 134 -3.45 20.75 1.11
N PHE A 135 -2.94 20.75 -0.11
CA PHE A 135 -2.92 19.59 -0.99
C PHE A 135 -1.74 19.64 -1.97
N ALA A 136 -1.22 18.48 -2.35
CA ALA A 136 -0.18 18.31 -3.36
C ALA A 136 -0.84 17.82 -4.65
N PRO A 137 -0.85 18.63 -5.72
CA PRO A 137 -1.46 18.24 -7.00
C PRO A 137 -0.66 17.16 -7.71
N ASP A 138 -1.32 16.12 -8.23
CA ASP A 138 -0.66 15.07 -8.99
C ASP A 138 -0.10 15.59 -10.32
N GLY A 139 1.07 15.07 -10.71
CA GLY A 139 1.81 15.47 -11.90
C GLY A 139 2.63 16.76 -11.74
N HIS A 140 2.71 17.33 -10.55
CA HIS A 140 3.38 18.61 -10.30
C HIS A 140 4.27 18.59 -9.07
N GLU A 141 5.40 19.29 -9.16
CA GLU A 141 6.42 19.41 -8.11
C GLU A 141 6.11 20.60 -7.18
N GLY A 142 5.12 20.45 -6.29
CA GLY A 142 4.75 21.52 -5.36
C GLY A 142 3.49 21.26 -4.57
N VAL A 143 3.17 22.16 -3.64
CA VAL A 143 2.02 22.14 -2.75
C VAL A 143 1.27 23.46 -2.81
N VAL A 144 -0.05 23.38 -2.64
CA VAL A 144 -0.93 24.54 -2.47
C VAL A 144 -1.40 24.56 -1.02
N VAL A 145 -1.26 25.72 -0.38
CA VAL A 145 -1.65 25.97 1.01
C VAL A 145 -2.63 27.15 1.06
N GLN A 146 -3.79 26.95 1.70
CA GLN A 146 -4.83 27.96 1.81
C GLN A 146 -5.12 28.23 3.29
N TYR A 147 -5.03 29.50 3.69
CA TYR A 147 -5.47 29.96 4.99
C TYR A 147 -6.82 30.66 4.86
N THR A 148 -7.78 30.22 5.64
CA THR A 148 -9.12 30.79 5.70
C THR A 148 -9.33 31.47 7.05
N PHE A 149 -9.69 32.76 7.01
CA PHE A 149 -9.93 33.61 8.18
C PHE A 149 -11.43 33.87 8.27
N ARG A 150 -12.05 33.48 9.41
CA ARG A 150 -13.47 33.68 9.68
C ARG A 150 -13.62 34.69 10.81
N ASN A 151 -14.26 35.81 10.55
CA ASN A 151 -14.53 36.88 11.49
C ASN A 151 -15.94 36.73 12.04
N ALA A 152 -16.12 36.40 13.29
CA ALA A 152 -17.42 36.36 13.98
C ALA A 152 -17.88 37.72 14.49
N ALA A 153 -16.97 38.71 14.55
CA ALA A 153 -17.30 40.06 15.03
C ALA A 153 -18.21 40.85 14.06
N GLY A 154 -19.07 41.71 14.61
CA GLY A 154 -19.94 42.59 13.84
C GLY A 154 -19.21 43.78 13.17
N ARG A 155 -17.88 43.81 13.17
CA ARG A 155 -17.04 44.82 12.57
C ARG A 155 -16.07 44.22 11.56
N LYS A 156 -15.71 44.98 10.54
CA LYS A 156 -14.64 44.67 9.62
C LYS A 156 -13.29 44.60 10.35
N ARG A 157 -12.44 43.62 10.00
CA ARG A 157 -11.08 43.50 10.57
C ARG A 157 -10.03 43.64 9.48
N GLU A 158 -8.96 44.35 9.81
CA GLU A 158 -7.77 44.45 9.00
C GLU A 158 -6.65 43.70 9.70
N LEU A 159 -6.13 42.70 9.01
CA LEU A 159 -5.16 41.77 9.56
C LEU A 159 -3.87 41.82 8.76
N SER A 160 -2.75 41.64 9.42
CA SER A 160 -1.45 41.39 8.84
C SER A 160 -1.11 39.91 9.03
N PHE A 161 -1.05 39.13 7.97
CA PHE A 161 -0.61 37.75 7.99
C PHE A 161 0.85 37.64 7.54
N GLU A 162 1.68 37.01 8.34
CA GLU A 162 3.08 36.73 8.02
C GLU A 162 3.27 35.23 7.78
N LEU A 163 3.90 34.90 6.65
CA LEU A 163 4.34 33.55 6.33
C LEU A 163 5.86 33.49 6.33
N THR A 164 6.42 32.69 7.20
CA THR A 164 7.86 32.37 7.25
C THR A 164 8.07 30.99 6.63
N VAL A 165 9.05 30.84 5.75
CA VAL A 165 9.47 29.60 5.12
C VAL A 165 10.94 29.38 5.43
N ARG A 166 11.31 28.17 5.81
CA ARG A 166 12.71 27.75 5.92
C ARG A 166 13.02 26.75 4.81
N THR A 167 14.02 27.08 4.01
CA THR A 167 14.49 26.21 2.94
C THR A 167 15.32 25.06 3.51
N ASP A 168 15.43 24.01 2.73
CA ASP A 168 16.37 22.91 2.94
C ASP A 168 16.48 22.10 1.64
N LEU A 169 17.30 22.61 0.70
CA LEU A 169 17.47 21.98 -0.61
C LEU A 169 18.46 20.82 -0.49
N VAL A 170 18.03 19.75 0.14
CA VAL A 170 18.85 18.56 0.42
C VAL A 170 18.44 17.37 -0.46
N PRO A 171 19.40 16.55 -0.92
CA PRO A 171 19.09 15.39 -1.74
C PRO A 171 18.54 14.23 -0.89
N VAL A 172 17.79 13.34 -1.55
CA VAL A 172 17.31 12.10 -0.92
C VAL A 172 18.47 11.21 -0.45
N TRP A 173 18.19 10.31 0.48
CA TRP A 173 19.12 9.33 0.99
C TRP A 173 19.96 8.63 -0.10
N PHE A 174 21.20 8.27 0.20
CA PHE A 174 22.16 7.57 -0.66
C PHE A 174 22.82 8.45 -1.74
N SER A 175 22.56 9.75 -1.76
CA SER A 175 23.04 10.65 -2.79
C SER A 175 24.56 10.86 -2.77
N GLU A 176 25.18 10.81 -1.60
CA GLU A 176 26.63 10.93 -1.42
C GLU A 176 27.40 9.83 -2.17
N ARG A 177 26.82 8.63 -2.28
CA ARG A 177 27.42 7.51 -3.04
C ARG A 177 27.32 7.70 -4.56
N LEU A 178 26.47 8.63 -5.01
CA LEU A 178 26.36 9.05 -6.39
C LEU A 178 27.18 10.32 -6.68
N GLY A 179 27.97 10.79 -5.71
CA GLY A 179 28.74 12.03 -5.82
C GLY A 179 27.91 13.30 -5.74
N ILE A 180 26.65 13.18 -5.29
CA ILE A 180 25.73 14.31 -5.06
C ILE A 180 25.84 14.70 -3.59
N SER A 181 26.16 15.96 -3.33
CA SER A 181 26.25 16.49 -1.98
C SER A 181 25.48 17.79 -1.86
N ASP A 182 24.93 17.99 -0.69
CA ASP A 182 24.32 19.23 -0.26
C ASP A 182 25.29 20.39 -0.29
N ALA A 183 24.78 21.62 -0.47
CA ALA A 183 25.51 22.87 -0.36
C ALA A 183 24.61 23.96 0.24
N PRO A 184 25.18 25.06 0.77
CA PRO A 184 24.39 26.11 1.38
C PRO A 184 23.34 26.71 0.45
N ASP A 185 22.13 26.91 0.97
CA ASP A 185 21.04 27.58 0.28
C ASP A 185 21.24 29.10 0.23
N THR A 186 20.69 29.73 -0.79
CA THR A 186 20.48 31.16 -0.87
C THR A 186 19.03 31.48 -1.26
N VAL A 187 18.49 32.60 -0.72
CA VAL A 187 17.13 33.05 -1.04
C VAL A 187 17.14 34.49 -1.51
N ALA A 188 16.41 34.78 -2.59
CA ALA A 188 16.24 36.12 -3.14
C ALA A 188 14.74 36.44 -3.26
N TRP A 189 14.39 37.71 -2.98
CA TRP A 189 13.07 38.27 -3.28
C TRP A 189 13.05 38.81 -4.71
N GLU A 190 12.02 38.45 -5.48
CA GLU A 190 11.77 38.95 -6.84
C GLU A 190 10.62 40.00 -6.82
N PRO A 191 10.98 41.29 -6.82
CA PRO A 191 9.99 42.35 -6.58
C PRO A 191 8.88 42.41 -7.63
N VAL A 192 9.21 42.14 -8.89
CA VAL A 192 8.24 42.19 -10.00
C VAL A 192 7.23 41.05 -9.90
N LYS A 193 7.68 39.83 -9.60
CA LYS A 193 6.84 38.64 -9.47
C LYS A 193 6.23 38.50 -8.07
N ARG A 194 6.78 39.24 -7.09
CA ARG A 194 6.40 39.18 -5.65
C ARG A 194 6.45 37.76 -5.09
N LEU A 195 7.56 37.09 -5.29
CA LEU A 195 7.82 35.73 -4.82
C LEU A 195 9.28 35.59 -4.35
N PHE A 196 9.54 34.54 -3.58
CA PHE A 196 10.89 34.17 -3.22
C PHE A 196 11.39 33.06 -4.14
N VAL A 197 12.69 33.09 -4.41
CA VAL A 197 13.43 32.06 -5.11
C VAL A 197 14.59 31.61 -4.24
N ALA A 198 14.57 30.36 -3.82
CA ALA A 198 15.70 29.70 -3.19
C ALA A 198 16.44 28.85 -4.20
N ARG A 199 17.75 28.71 -3.97
CA ARG A 199 18.61 27.82 -4.75
C ARG A 199 19.69 27.22 -3.86
N ASP A 200 20.05 25.98 -4.13
CA ASP A 200 21.31 25.40 -3.70
C ASP A 200 22.46 26.05 -4.47
N THR A 201 23.61 26.32 -3.81
CA THR A 201 24.73 27.02 -4.43
C THR A 201 25.54 26.16 -5.39
N LYS A 202 25.44 24.85 -5.32
CA LYS A 202 26.18 23.87 -6.12
C LYS A 202 25.29 23.15 -7.13
N ASN A 203 24.11 22.77 -6.71
CA ASN A 203 23.20 21.93 -7.48
C ASN A 203 22.14 22.77 -8.22
N PRO A 204 21.54 22.27 -9.32
CA PRO A 204 20.50 22.98 -10.05
C PRO A 204 19.11 22.85 -9.39
N TRP A 205 19.07 22.92 -8.05
CA TRP A 205 17.85 22.80 -7.26
C TRP A 205 17.28 24.16 -6.90
N PHE A 206 15.96 24.28 -7.04
CA PHE A 206 15.27 25.55 -6.82
C PHE A 206 13.95 25.32 -6.11
N ALA A 207 13.67 26.14 -5.11
CA ALA A 207 12.35 26.32 -4.53
C ALA A 207 11.82 27.72 -4.82
N VAL A 208 10.52 27.81 -5.13
CA VAL A 208 9.83 29.07 -5.41
C VAL A 208 8.55 29.12 -4.62
N TRP A 209 8.29 30.21 -3.90
CA TRP A 209 7.03 30.37 -3.16
C TRP A 209 6.52 31.81 -3.12
N GLY A 210 5.21 31.94 -2.97
CA GLY A 210 4.52 33.22 -2.88
C GLY A 210 3.01 33.06 -2.78
N ALA A 211 2.32 34.19 -2.58
CA ALA A 211 0.87 34.22 -2.57
C ALA A 211 0.28 34.22 -4.00
N ALA A 212 -0.93 33.68 -4.11
CA ALA A 212 -1.71 33.63 -5.35
C ALA A 212 -3.14 34.11 -5.08
N PRO A 213 -3.54 35.34 -5.42
CA PRO A 213 -2.73 36.38 -6.12
C PRO A 213 -1.68 37.03 -5.22
N SER A 214 -0.62 37.55 -5.84
CA SER A 214 0.52 38.14 -5.16
C SER A 214 0.35 39.61 -4.72
N GLN A 215 -0.84 40.22 -4.97
CA GLN A 215 -1.12 41.61 -4.59
C GLN A 215 -1.04 41.80 -3.06
N GLY A 216 -0.43 42.91 -2.64
CA GLY A 216 -0.29 43.23 -1.20
C GLY A 216 0.78 42.38 -0.46
N THR A 217 1.61 41.63 -1.19
CA THR A 217 2.73 40.86 -0.64
C THR A 217 3.97 41.72 -0.54
N GLU A 218 4.62 41.73 0.62
CA GLU A 218 5.86 42.45 0.89
C GLU A 218 6.86 41.47 1.58
N PRO A 219 8.17 41.54 1.29
CA PRO A 219 9.14 40.74 2.03
C PRO A 219 9.29 41.24 3.47
N LEU A 220 9.47 40.32 4.41
CA LEU A 220 9.80 40.65 5.80
C LEU A 220 11.30 40.95 5.89
N PRO A 221 11.69 42.16 6.37
CA PRO A 221 13.10 42.46 6.58
C PRO A 221 13.79 41.53 7.60
N ARG A 222 13.01 41.07 8.58
CA ARG A 222 13.46 40.14 9.62
C ARG A 222 12.35 39.13 9.86
N PRO A 223 12.38 37.95 9.18
CA PRO A 223 11.44 36.89 9.45
C PRO A 223 11.63 36.34 10.87
N THR A 224 10.59 35.78 11.44
CA THR A 224 10.68 35.10 12.74
C THR A 224 11.71 33.98 12.63
N PRO A 225 12.72 33.92 13.51
CA PRO A 225 13.68 32.83 13.51
C PRO A 225 12.97 31.49 13.72
N VAL A 226 13.34 30.50 12.91
CA VAL A 226 12.88 29.12 13.05
C VAL A 226 14.11 28.25 13.25
N ALA A 227 14.11 27.45 14.28
CA ALA A 227 15.16 26.48 14.55
C ALA A 227 14.73 25.13 13.98
N THR A 228 15.51 24.63 13.03
CA THR A 228 15.45 23.27 12.52
C THR A 228 16.87 22.72 12.49
N ARG A 229 17.03 21.44 12.32
CA ARG A 229 18.35 20.79 12.23
C ARG A 229 19.12 21.18 10.96
N SER A 230 18.40 21.61 9.93
CA SER A 230 18.97 21.95 8.62
C SER A 230 19.85 23.19 8.63
N THR A 231 20.70 23.29 7.61
CA THR A 231 21.55 24.48 7.34
C THR A 231 20.87 25.49 6.41
N GLY A 232 19.59 25.31 6.10
CA GLY A 232 18.83 26.16 5.18
C GLY A 232 18.66 27.61 5.60
N VAL A 233 17.96 28.39 4.78
CA VAL A 233 17.78 29.85 4.95
C VAL A 233 16.31 30.15 5.24
N THR A 234 16.06 31.06 6.18
CA THR A 234 14.72 31.54 6.51
C THR A 234 14.39 32.81 5.76
N ALA A 235 13.23 32.85 5.09
CA ALA A 235 12.68 34.06 4.47
C ALA A 235 11.17 34.16 4.76
N GLY A 236 10.63 35.36 4.76
CA GLY A 236 9.21 35.57 5.08
C GLY A 236 8.58 36.67 4.28
N SER A 237 7.27 36.59 4.16
CA SER A 237 6.43 37.61 3.53
C SER A 237 5.30 38.05 4.43
N ARG A 238 4.89 39.31 4.27
CA ARG A 238 3.71 39.89 4.93
C ARG A 238 2.60 40.12 3.91
N HIS A 239 1.38 39.86 4.34
CA HIS A 239 0.18 39.97 3.53
C HIS A 239 -0.91 40.71 4.29
N ARG A 240 -1.56 41.69 3.65
CA ARG A 240 -2.72 42.36 4.21
C ARG A 240 -3.97 41.52 3.91
N VAL A 241 -4.73 41.21 4.95
CA VAL A 241 -5.99 40.46 4.85
C VAL A 241 -7.10 41.27 5.46
N SER A 242 -8.10 41.55 4.66
CA SER A 242 -9.31 42.27 5.12
C SER A 242 -10.47 41.27 5.20
N VAL A 243 -11.12 41.20 6.38
CA VAL A 243 -12.23 40.30 6.63
C VAL A 243 -13.43 41.11 7.05
N GLY A 244 -14.51 41.09 6.25
CA GLY A 244 -15.77 41.78 6.57
C GLY A 244 -16.39 41.34 7.88
N ALA A 245 -17.34 42.15 8.40
CA ALA A 245 -18.16 41.75 9.56
C ALA A 245 -18.88 40.42 9.25
N HIS A 246 -18.81 39.44 10.16
CA HIS A 246 -19.35 38.08 9.96
C HIS A 246 -18.93 37.43 8.65
N GLY A 247 -17.76 37.82 8.13
CA GLY A 247 -17.27 37.43 6.82
C GLY A 247 -16.13 36.42 6.88
N THR A 248 -15.75 35.95 5.68
CA THR A 248 -14.64 35.04 5.47
C THR A 248 -13.71 35.59 4.38
N SER A 249 -12.40 35.43 4.57
CA SER A 249 -11.38 35.74 3.57
C SER A 249 -10.41 34.56 3.45
N THR A 250 -9.89 34.31 2.25
CA THR A 250 -8.93 33.22 2.00
C THR A 250 -7.67 33.77 1.35
N LEU A 251 -6.52 33.33 1.86
CA LEU A 251 -5.21 33.63 1.31
C LEU A 251 -4.57 32.30 0.83
N THR A 252 -4.19 32.23 -0.42
CA THR A 252 -3.59 31.04 -1.03
C THR A 252 -2.10 31.23 -1.26
N PHE A 253 -1.30 30.25 -0.85
CA PHE A 253 0.12 30.15 -1.13
C PHE A 253 0.41 28.96 -2.02
N VAL A 254 1.44 29.08 -2.83
CA VAL A 254 2.02 27.99 -3.61
C VAL A 254 3.49 27.89 -3.26
N ILE A 255 3.95 26.67 -2.99
CA ILE A 255 5.36 26.33 -2.83
C ILE A 255 5.66 25.28 -3.89
N ALA A 256 6.59 25.56 -4.79
CA ALA A 256 6.92 24.71 -5.91
C ALA A 256 8.43 24.62 -6.09
N GLY A 257 8.92 23.63 -6.81
CA GLY A 257 10.35 23.49 -7.03
C GLY A 257 10.72 22.73 -8.29
N SER A 258 12.02 22.61 -8.47
CA SER A 258 12.62 21.83 -9.56
C SER A 258 14.03 21.39 -9.15
N ALA A 259 14.35 20.14 -9.46
CA ALA A 259 15.72 19.61 -9.36
C ALA A 259 16.57 19.89 -10.60
N THR A 260 16.11 20.71 -11.56
CA THR A 260 16.79 20.91 -12.84
C THR A 260 17.04 22.35 -13.23
N SER A 261 16.12 23.29 -12.90
CA SER A 261 16.32 24.70 -13.26
C SER A 261 15.33 25.64 -12.55
N ARG A 262 15.73 26.90 -12.39
CA ARG A 262 14.88 27.98 -11.90
C ARG A 262 13.62 28.16 -12.76
N THR A 263 13.77 28.17 -14.06
CA THR A 263 12.63 28.37 -14.99
C THR A 263 11.58 27.26 -14.83
N ALA A 264 12.02 26.02 -14.64
CA ALA A 264 11.09 24.91 -14.39
C ALA A 264 10.31 25.10 -13.07
N ALA A 265 10.99 25.48 -11.99
CA ALA A 265 10.35 25.77 -10.71
C ALA A 265 9.34 26.94 -10.80
N GLU A 266 9.71 28.05 -11.46
CA GLU A 266 8.82 29.18 -11.67
C GLU A 266 7.60 28.83 -12.54
N ASN A 267 7.77 27.98 -13.56
CA ASN A 267 6.68 27.52 -14.40
C ASN A 267 5.68 26.65 -13.62
N VAL A 268 6.19 25.74 -12.76
CA VAL A 268 5.33 24.94 -11.86
C VAL A 268 4.57 25.87 -10.91
N TYR A 269 5.26 26.83 -10.26
CA TYR A 269 4.60 27.81 -9.40
C TYR A 269 3.48 28.55 -10.12
N ALA A 270 3.76 29.14 -11.28
CA ALA A 270 2.79 29.91 -12.03
C ALA A 270 1.58 29.07 -12.46
N TYR A 271 1.83 27.84 -12.86
CA TYR A 271 0.77 26.91 -13.22
C TYR A 271 -0.13 26.54 -12.03
N LEU A 272 0.46 26.21 -10.88
CA LEU A 272 -0.27 25.88 -9.65
C LEU A 272 -1.07 27.09 -9.16
N ALA A 273 -0.45 28.28 -9.11
CA ALA A 273 -1.09 29.53 -8.71
C ALA A 273 -2.36 29.84 -9.54
N LYS A 274 -2.31 29.58 -10.84
CA LYS A 274 -3.42 29.80 -11.76
C LYS A 274 -4.51 28.73 -11.71
N ASN A 275 -4.13 27.47 -11.41
CA ASN A 275 -5.01 26.31 -11.67
C ASN A 275 -5.41 25.54 -10.41
N HIS A 276 -5.03 25.99 -9.20
CA HIS A 276 -5.18 25.22 -7.96
C HIS A 276 -6.60 24.66 -7.73
N SER A 277 -7.65 25.45 -7.98
CA SER A 277 -9.03 24.99 -7.78
C SER A 277 -9.41 23.85 -8.73
N ARG A 278 -9.00 23.95 -10.01
CA ARG A 278 -9.21 22.87 -10.99
C ARG A 278 -8.41 21.61 -10.64
N LEU A 279 -7.18 21.79 -10.15
CA LEU A 279 -6.32 20.69 -9.76
C LEU A 279 -6.86 19.97 -8.53
N LEU A 280 -7.41 20.71 -7.57
CA LEU A 280 -8.08 20.10 -6.40
C LEU A 280 -9.32 19.30 -6.83
N ALA A 281 -10.14 19.84 -7.72
CA ALA A 281 -11.30 19.12 -8.25
C ALA A 281 -10.88 17.83 -9.00
N LYS A 282 -9.81 17.89 -9.82
CA LYS A 282 -9.24 16.71 -10.49
C LYS A 282 -8.78 15.67 -9.49
N LYS A 283 -8.06 16.10 -8.44
CA LYS A 283 -7.55 15.21 -7.41
C LYS A 283 -8.68 14.52 -6.63
N LYS A 284 -9.73 15.25 -6.27
CA LYS A 284 -10.94 14.66 -5.64
C LYS A 284 -11.58 13.60 -6.52
N ALA A 285 -11.75 13.89 -7.82
CA ALA A 285 -12.30 12.94 -8.78
C ALA A 285 -11.42 11.69 -8.95
N HIS A 286 -10.09 11.85 -8.90
CA HIS A 286 -9.16 10.73 -8.93
C HIS A 286 -9.36 9.79 -7.74
N TYR A 287 -9.41 10.32 -6.50
CA TYR A 287 -9.68 9.49 -5.32
C TYR A 287 -11.08 8.87 -5.33
N ALA A 288 -12.09 9.57 -5.84
CA ALA A 288 -13.42 8.98 -6.05
C ALA A 288 -13.33 7.75 -6.97
N SER A 289 -12.55 7.82 -8.05
CA SER A 289 -12.35 6.68 -8.96
C SER A 289 -11.65 5.50 -8.30
N ILE A 290 -10.69 5.75 -7.40
CA ILE A 290 -10.03 4.70 -6.60
C ILE A 290 -11.03 4.02 -5.67
N ILE A 291 -11.89 4.81 -5.01
CA ILE A 291 -12.92 4.28 -4.10
C ILE A 291 -13.92 3.42 -4.86
N HIS A 292 -14.36 3.85 -6.03
CA HIS A 292 -15.32 3.12 -6.86
C HIS A 292 -14.76 1.84 -7.48
N ARG A 293 -13.46 1.79 -7.79
CA ARG A 293 -12.83 0.60 -8.36
C ARG A 293 -12.82 -0.54 -7.34
N ALA A 294 -13.40 -1.69 -7.69
CA ALA A 294 -13.57 -2.84 -6.81
C ALA A 294 -14.21 -2.44 -5.46
N ALA A 295 -15.26 -1.65 -5.50
CA ALA A 295 -15.94 -1.15 -4.30
C ALA A 295 -16.69 -2.25 -3.59
N ILE A 296 -16.38 -2.50 -2.32
CA ILE A 296 -17.07 -3.51 -1.53
C ILE A 296 -18.18 -2.89 -0.68
N ARG A 297 -19.25 -3.68 -0.47
CA ARG A 297 -20.27 -3.44 0.55
C ARG A 297 -20.38 -4.68 1.40
N ILE A 298 -20.10 -4.55 2.67
CA ILE A 298 -20.09 -5.61 3.66
C ILE A 298 -20.81 -5.14 4.93
N PRO A 299 -21.27 -6.04 5.80
CA PRO A 299 -21.90 -5.67 7.08
C PRO A 299 -20.96 -4.91 8.01
N ASP A 300 -19.67 -5.31 8.05
CA ASP A 300 -18.66 -4.66 8.85
C ASP A 300 -18.22 -3.31 8.20
N LYS A 301 -18.76 -2.21 8.74
CA LYS A 301 -18.51 -0.87 8.20
C LYS A 301 -17.10 -0.36 8.48
N ARG A 302 -16.50 -0.77 9.62
CA ARG A 302 -15.14 -0.40 9.93
C ARG A 302 -14.14 -1.06 8.98
N LEU A 303 -14.28 -2.36 8.75
CA LEU A 303 -13.46 -3.07 7.76
C LEU A 303 -13.67 -2.51 6.35
N GLN A 304 -14.91 -2.16 5.99
CA GLN A 304 -15.20 -1.52 4.70
C GLN A 304 -14.49 -0.16 4.56
N GLU A 305 -14.44 0.64 5.62
CA GLU A 305 -13.68 1.88 5.67
C GLU A 305 -12.17 1.61 5.51
N VAL A 306 -11.61 0.68 6.30
CA VAL A 306 -10.20 0.29 6.23
C VAL A 306 -9.81 -0.21 4.84
N TYR A 307 -10.66 -0.99 4.18
CA TYR A 307 -10.45 -1.44 2.79
C TYR A 307 -10.28 -0.26 1.82
N ASN A 308 -11.11 0.78 1.93
CA ASN A 308 -10.96 1.97 1.07
C ASN A 308 -9.70 2.76 1.38
N TRP A 309 -9.42 2.95 2.67
CA TRP A 309 -8.21 3.66 3.09
C TRP A 309 -6.93 2.88 2.75
N ALA A 310 -6.95 1.56 2.73
CA ALA A 310 -5.82 0.77 2.25
C ALA A 310 -5.51 1.06 0.76
N LYS A 311 -6.54 1.21 -0.09
CA LYS A 311 -6.35 1.65 -1.49
C LYS A 311 -5.82 3.09 -1.58
N ILE A 312 -6.35 4.00 -0.74
CA ILE A 312 -5.92 5.39 -0.67
C ILE A 312 -4.48 5.50 -0.18
N ASN A 313 -4.11 4.74 0.85
CA ASN A 313 -2.73 4.70 1.37
C ASN A 313 -1.74 4.25 0.29
N THR A 314 -2.12 3.26 -0.52
CA THR A 314 -1.32 2.82 -1.66
C THR A 314 -1.10 3.95 -2.67
N GLU A 315 -2.13 4.75 -2.98
CA GLU A 315 -2.00 5.90 -3.88
C GLU A 315 -1.08 6.99 -3.31
N TRP A 316 -1.09 7.24 -2.00
CA TRP A 316 -0.16 8.20 -1.38
C TRP A 316 1.30 7.83 -1.54
N LEU A 317 1.60 6.55 -1.79
CA LEU A 317 2.96 6.03 -1.93
C LEU A 317 3.44 6.01 -3.38
N VAL A 318 2.61 6.37 -4.35
CA VAL A 318 3.04 6.46 -5.75
C VAL A 318 4.09 7.56 -5.89
N ARG A 319 5.20 7.24 -6.55
CA ARG A 319 6.25 8.20 -6.90
C ARG A 319 6.44 8.24 -8.40
N ASP A 320 6.36 9.45 -8.96
CA ASP A 320 6.65 9.77 -10.36
C ASP A 320 7.83 10.73 -10.42
N VAL A 321 9.02 10.21 -10.61
CA VAL A 321 10.26 10.98 -10.60
C VAL A 321 10.80 11.14 -12.00
N ARG A 322 10.94 12.39 -12.45
CA ARG A 322 11.41 12.71 -13.80
C ARG A 322 12.76 12.10 -14.10
N GLY A 323 12.88 11.38 -15.20
CA GLY A 323 14.11 10.73 -15.64
C GLY A 323 14.48 9.44 -14.92
N ILE A 324 13.76 9.08 -13.86
CA ILE A 324 13.92 7.80 -13.14
C ILE A 324 12.79 6.86 -13.46
N GLY A 325 11.55 7.27 -13.19
CA GLY A 325 10.34 6.50 -13.52
C GLY A 325 9.20 6.69 -12.54
N ARG A 326 8.13 5.92 -12.75
CA ARG A 326 6.93 5.92 -11.92
C ARG A 326 6.66 4.52 -11.37
N GLY A 327 6.36 4.43 -10.09
CA GLY A 327 6.04 3.17 -9.43
C GLY A 327 5.49 3.35 -8.02
N LEU A 328 5.08 2.25 -7.42
CA LEU A 328 4.66 2.18 -6.03
C LEU A 328 5.89 2.25 -5.13
N GLY A 329 6.00 3.27 -4.30
CA GLY A 329 7.00 3.38 -3.25
C GLY A 329 6.63 2.58 -2.01
N ALA A 330 7.60 2.30 -1.16
CA ALA A 330 7.41 1.41 -0.02
C ALA A 330 6.59 2.04 1.10
N GLY A 331 7.05 3.15 1.67
CA GLY A 331 6.38 3.74 2.84
C GLY A 331 6.76 5.18 3.15
N LEU A 332 5.95 5.86 3.89
CA LEU A 332 6.18 7.18 4.45
C LEU A 332 6.33 7.08 5.97
N MET A 333 7.32 7.77 6.55
CA MET A 333 8.25 8.70 5.89
C MET A 333 9.61 8.08 5.56
N GLU A 334 9.93 6.91 6.12
CA GLU A 334 11.30 6.37 6.09
C GLU A 334 11.72 5.83 4.73
N TYR A 335 10.78 5.28 3.93
CA TYR A 335 11.08 4.59 2.68
C TYR A 335 10.26 5.13 1.49
N PRO A 336 10.37 6.44 1.15
CA PRO A 336 9.56 7.03 0.07
C PRO A 336 10.08 6.69 -1.34
N TRP A 337 10.75 5.57 -1.52
CA TRP A 337 11.32 5.07 -2.77
C TRP A 337 10.91 3.63 -3.05
N TRP A 338 11.53 2.92 -3.97
CA TRP A 338 11.05 1.66 -4.51
C TRP A 338 11.86 0.46 -4.03
N PHE A 339 11.16 -0.58 -3.60
CA PHE A 339 11.74 -1.84 -3.18
C PHE A 339 11.32 -2.98 -4.11
N GLY A 340 12.22 -3.93 -4.38
CA GLY A 340 11.90 -5.17 -5.08
C GLY A 340 10.90 -6.03 -4.31
N THR A 341 10.93 -5.99 -2.99
CA THR A 341 9.98 -6.68 -2.10
C THR A 341 8.57 -6.11 -2.18
N GLU A 342 8.41 -4.85 -2.62
CA GLU A 342 7.08 -4.26 -2.83
C GLU A 342 6.24 -4.96 -3.90
N THR A 343 6.82 -5.90 -4.64
CA THR A 343 6.05 -6.77 -5.51
C THR A 343 4.98 -7.58 -4.77
N TYR A 344 5.09 -7.79 -3.45
CA TYR A 344 4.02 -8.29 -2.58
C TYR A 344 2.81 -7.35 -2.58
N SER A 345 3.03 -6.07 -2.36
CA SER A 345 1.99 -5.03 -2.33
C SER A 345 1.23 -4.95 -3.65
N LEU A 346 1.91 -5.21 -4.77
CA LEU A 346 1.31 -5.21 -6.10
C LEU A 346 0.20 -6.27 -6.27
N HIS A 347 0.18 -7.32 -5.46
CA HIS A 347 -0.90 -8.30 -5.48
C HIS A 347 -2.24 -7.68 -5.07
N ALA A 348 -2.25 -6.74 -4.11
CA ALA A 348 -3.47 -6.01 -3.76
C ALA A 348 -3.97 -5.12 -4.91
N LEU A 349 -3.05 -4.48 -5.62
CA LEU A 349 -3.37 -3.69 -6.82
C LEU A 349 -3.93 -4.56 -7.94
N ILE A 350 -3.37 -5.76 -8.16
CA ILE A 350 -3.90 -6.74 -9.11
C ILE A 350 -5.32 -7.17 -8.69
N ALA A 351 -5.52 -7.48 -7.42
CA ALA A 351 -6.82 -7.89 -6.89
C ALA A 351 -7.90 -6.80 -6.99
N THR A 352 -7.52 -5.52 -7.06
CA THR A 352 -8.44 -4.39 -7.24
C THR A 352 -8.43 -3.81 -8.66
N GLY A 353 -7.60 -4.33 -9.56
CA GLY A 353 -7.56 -3.95 -10.97
C GLY A 353 -6.79 -2.67 -11.28
N ASP A 354 -5.81 -2.26 -10.45
CA ASP A 354 -4.89 -1.17 -10.78
C ASP A 354 -3.70 -1.65 -11.60
N PHE A 355 -3.98 -2.21 -12.74
CA PHE A 355 -3.00 -2.89 -13.58
C PHE A 355 -1.91 -1.96 -14.13
N GLU A 356 -2.22 -0.69 -14.40
CA GLU A 356 -1.25 0.23 -14.99
C GLU A 356 -0.16 0.64 -14.00
N LEU A 357 -0.50 0.88 -12.75
CA LEU A 357 0.51 1.14 -11.72
C LEU A 357 1.40 -0.08 -11.49
N VAL A 358 0.82 -1.29 -11.50
CA VAL A 358 1.60 -2.55 -11.41
C VAL A 358 2.59 -2.67 -12.57
N LYS A 359 2.14 -2.45 -13.83
CA LYS A 359 3.03 -2.49 -15.00
C LYS A 359 4.16 -1.47 -14.90
N GLN A 360 3.86 -0.25 -14.48
CA GLN A 360 4.86 0.82 -14.32
C GLN A 360 5.91 0.45 -13.29
N THR A 361 5.49 -0.06 -12.13
CA THR A 361 6.40 -0.51 -11.06
C THR A 361 7.29 -1.66 -11.53
N LEU A 362 6.72 -2.67 -12.18
CA LEU A 362 7.48 -3.80 -12.70
C LEU A 362 8.48 -3.40 -13.78
N ARG A 363 8.11 -2.47 -14.68
CA ARG A 363 9.04 -1.92 -15.69
C ARG A 363 10.19 -1.16 -15.04
N LEU A 364 9.87 -0.32 -14.06
CA LEU A 364 10.86 0.44 -13.30
C LEU A 364 11.90 -0.50 -12.66
N LEU A 365 11.46 -1.49 -11.93
CA LEU A 365 12.34 -2.48 -11.27
C LEU A 365 13.16 -3.26 -12.29
N ARG A 366 12.54 -3.78 -13.37
CA ARG A 366 13.24 -4.48 -14.46
C ARG A 366 14.35 -3.63 -15.08
N ASP A 367 14.02 -2.40 -15.45
CA ASP A 367 14.94 -1.55 -16.22
C ASP A 367 16.14 -1.11 -15.40
N HIS A 368 15.95 -0.81 -14.12
CA HIS A 368 17.04 -0.50 -13.21
C HIS A 368 17.85 -1.74 -12.84
N SER A 369 17.22 -2.88 -12.64
CA SER A 369 17.90 -4.15 -12.40
C SER A 369 18.75 -4.59 -13.59
N ALA A 370 18.26 -4.43 -14.80
CA ALA A 370 19.01 -4.76 -16.01
C ALA A 370 20.26 -3.90 -16.19
N ARG A 371 20.17 -2.62 -15.84
CA ARG A 371 21.34 -1.70 -15.88
C ARG A 371 22.36 -2.00 -14.79
N THR A 372 21.92 -2.41 -13.60
CA THR A 372 22.78 -2.63 -12.43
C THR A 372 23.40 -4.02 -12.42
N ASN A 373 22.59 -5.05 -12.61
CA ASN A 373 22.98 -6.46 -12.43
C ASN A 373 23.29 -7.16 -13.74
N ALA A 374 22.56 -6.86 -14.83
CA ALA A 374 22.66 -7.45 -16.15
C ALA A 374 22.53 -8.99 -16.22
N ASN A 375 22.10 -9.65 -15.13
CA ASN A 375 22.06 -11.11 -14.98
C ASN A 375 20.67 -11.67 -14.60
N GLY A 376 19.64 -10.84 -14.52
CA GLY A 376 18.29 -11.22 -14.12
C GLY A 376 18.00 -11.09 -12.62
N ARG A 377 18.97 -10.76 -11.78
CA ARG A 377 18.78 -10.42 -10.37
C ARG A 377 18.04 -9.08 -10.24
N ILE A 378 16.96 -9.05 -9.51
CA ILE A 378 16.17 -7.84 -9.29
C ILE A 378 16.74 -7.06 -8.10
N VAL A 379 16.83 -5.74 -8.25
CA VAL A 379 17.31 -4.85 -7.17
C VAL A 379 16.37 -4.93 -5.97
N HIS A 380 16.96 -4.90 -4.76
CA HIS A 380 16.18 -4.81 -3.54
C HIS A 380 15.67 -3.39 -3.34
N GLU A 381 16.55 -2.39 -3.48
CA GLU A 381 16.23 -1.01 -3.14
C GLU A 381 16.79 -0.04 -4.18
N LEU A 382 15.87 0.72 -4.77
CA LEU A 382 16.13 1.75 -5.77
C LEU A 382 15.66 3.11 -5.22
N THR A 383 16.61 4.00 -4.96
CA THR A 383 16.30 5.35 -4.48
C THR A 383 15.81 6.27 -5.60
N THR A 384 15.15 7.36 -5.26
CA THR A 384 14.52 8.26 -6.25
C THR A 384 15.50 9.14 -7.01
N ASN A 385 16.78 9.11 -6.65
CA ASN A 385 17.89 9.67 -7.47
C ASN A 385 18.48 8.65 -8.45
N GLY A 386 17.93 7.42 -8.51
CA GLY A 386 18.43 6.34 -9.36
C GLY A 386 19.54 5.49 -8.74
N GLY A 387 19.91 5.74 -7.49
CA GLY A 387 20.91 4.97 -6.76
C GLY A 387 20.36 3.60 -6.34
N ILE A 388 21.23 2.60 -6.34
CA ILE A 388 20.94 1.25 -5.85
C ILE A 388 21.70 1.05 -4.55
N SER A 389 20.98 1.05 -3.42
CA SER A 389 21.58 0.79 -2.12
C SER A 389 21.89 -0.69 -1.90
N ASN A 390 21.00 -1.55 -2.42
CA ASN A 390 21.15 -2.99 -2.37
C ASN A 390 20.81 -3.59 -3.77
N PRO A 391 21.76 -4.31 -4.40
CA PRO A 391 21.58 -4.85 -5.75
C PRO A 391 20.55 -6.00 -5.83
N GLY A 392 20.01 -6.45 -4.70
CA GLY A 392 18.93 -7.42 -4.61
C GLY A 392 19.31 -8.73 -3.95
N ASN A 393 18.31 -9.50 -3.62
CA ASN A 393 18.40 -10.82 -3.02
C ASN A 393 17.63 -11.85 -3.85
N THR A 394 17.59 -13.08 -3.42
CA THR A 394 16.89 -14.16 -4.11
C THR A 394 15.37 -14.00 -4.07
N GLN A 395 14.86 -13.47 -2.99
CA GLN A 395 13.43 -13.34 -2.75
C GLN A 395 12.78 -12.32 -3.70
N GLU A 396 13.34 -11.11 -3.88
CA GLU A 396 12.82 -10.09 -4.81
C GLU A 396 12.77 -10.61 -6.24
N THR A 397 13.82 -11.36 -6.61
CA THR A 397 13.90 -11.92 -7.96
C THR A 397 12.79 -12.93 -8.24
N ALA A 398 12.50 -13.82 -7.28
CA ALA A 398 11.43 -14.80 -7.40
C ALA A 398 10.04 -14.12 -7.35
N LEU A 399 9.81 -13.18 -6.44
CA LEU A 399 8.56 -12.43 -6.33
C LEU A 399 8.27 -11.59 -7.56
N PHE A 400 9.27 -10.95 -8.13
CA PHE A 400 9.12 -10.19 -9.37
C PHE A 400 8.54 -11.06 -10.49
N VAL A 401 9.11 -12.26 -10.71
CA VAL A 401 8.64 -13.20 -11.73
C VAL A 401 7.21 -13.65 -11.45
N LEU A 402 6.91 -14.01 -10.20
CA LEU A 402 5.56 -14.37 -9.77
C LEU A 402 4.56 -13.26 -10.05
N THR A 403 4.90 -12.01 -9.70
CA THR A 403 4.01 -10.85 -9.83
C THR A 403 3.74 -10.52 -11.30
N VAL A 404 4.76 -10.60 -12.18
CA VAL A 404 4.56 -10.49 -13.63
C VAL A 404 3.55 -11.53 -14.12
N ALA A 405 3.71 -12.79 -13.71
CA ALA A 405 2.83 -13.87 -14.12
C ALA A 405 1.38 -13.68 -13.61
N ARG A 406 1.20 -13.25 -12.35
CA ARG A 406 -0.13 -12.92 -11.79
C ARG A 406 -0.80 -11.79 -12.56
N LEU A 407 -0.05 -10.74 -12.89
CA LEU A 407 -0.58 -9.64 -13.69
C LEU A 407 -1.00 -10.10 -15.09
N VAL A 408 -0.19 -10.92 -15.76
CA VAL A 408 -0.55 -11.48 -17.07
C VAL A 408 -1.82 -12.33 -16.97
N GLN A 409 -1.95 -13.15 -15.94
CA GLN A 409 -3.16 -13.96 -15.71
C GLN A 409 -4.39 -13.08 -15.47
N ALA A 410 -4.26 -11.98 -14.70
CA ALA A 410 -5.35 -11.06 -14.38
C ALA A 410 -5.76 -10.17 -15.57
N THR A 411 -4.83 -9.91 -16.52
CA THR A 411 -5.06 -8.95 -17.61
C THR A 411 -5.20 -9.59 -18.99
N ALA A 412 -4.60 -10.78 -19.23
CA ALA A 412 -4.38 -11.37 -20.54
C ALA A 412 -3.61 -10.44 -21.50
N ASP A 413 -2.79 -9.52 -20.99
CA ASP A 413 -2.00 -8.60 -21.79
C ASP A 413 -0.81 -9.32 -22.42
N VAL A 414 -1.02 -9.84 -23.63
CA VAL A 414 0.01 -10.58 -24.39
C VAL A 414 1.19 -9.67 -24.77
N ALA A 415 0.95 -8.38 -24.99
CA ALA A 415 2.02 -7.45 -25.32
C ALA A 415 2.95 -7.26 -24.11
N PHE A 416 2.38 -7.03 -22.92
CA PHE A 416 3.15 -6.96 -21.69
C PHE A 416 3.83 -8.30 -21.35
N ALA A 417 3.15 -9.43 -21.58
CA ALA A 417 3.75 -10.75 -21.40
C ALA A 417 5.01 -10.92 -22.28
N LYS A 418 4.93 -10.58 -23.58
CA LYS A 418 6.08 -10.60 -24.50
C LYS A 418 7.21 -9.67 -24.07
N GLU A 419 6.87 -8.50 -23.56
CA GLU A 419 7.83 -7.50 -23.07
C GLU A 419 8.61 -8.02 -21.85
N MET A 420 7.93 -8.66 -20.90
CA MET A 420 8.51 -9.07 -19.61
C MET A 420 9.13 -10.47 -19.64
N TYR A 421 8.73 -11.32 -20.55
CA TYR A 421 9.14 -12.73 -20.59
C TYR A 421 10.66 -12.96 -20.68
N PRO A 422 11.45 -12.18 -21.45
CA PRO A 422 12.91 -12.29 -21.42
C PRO A 422 13.50 -12.07 -20.01
N ALA A 423 13.01 -11.07 -19.27
CA ALA A 423 13.45 -10.81 -17.92
C ALA A 423 13.05 -11.95 -16.96
N MET A 424 11.82 -12.47 -17.07
CA MET A 424 11.38 -13.64 -16.28
C MET A 424 12.30 -14.84 -16.49
N LYS A 425 12.65 -15.17 -17.75
CA LYS A 425 13.57 -16.27 -18.07
C LYS A 425 14.96 -16.03 -17.50
N GLN A 426 15.48 -14.81 -17.59
CA GLN A 426 16.78 -14.44 -17.06
C GLN A 426 16.81 -14.51 -15.53
N SER A 427 15.76 -14.06 -14.86
CA SER A 427 15.60 -14.16 -13.40
C SER A 427 15.57 -15.63 -12.94
N LEU A 428 14.78 -16.48 -13.59
CA LEU A 428 14.75 -17.91 -13.29
C LEU A 428 16.10 -18.59 -13.58
N HIS A 429 16.80 -18.19 -14.64
CA HIS A 429 18.15 -18.69 -14.89
C HIS A 429 19.11 -18.31 -13.76
N TRP A 430 19.07 -17.06 -13.28
CA TRP A 430 19.88 -16.63 -12.16
C TRP A 430 19.56 -17.42 -10.90
N LEU A 431 18.29 -17.60 -10.55
CA LEU A 431 17.85 -18.37 -9.38
C LEU A 431 18.31 -19.84 -9.45
N LEU A 432 18.09 -20.53 -10.59
CA LEU A 432 18.24 -21.98 -10.68
C LEU A 432 19.59 -22.43 -11.26
N SER A 433 20.39 -21.52 -11.83
CA SER A 433 21.66 -21.88 -12.46
C SER A 433 22.86 -21.19 -11.85
N VAL A 434 22.67 -20.01 -11.22
CA VAL A 434 23.76 -19.25 -10.63
C VAL A 434 23.79 -19.40 -9.12
N VAL A 435 22.66 -19.24 -8.43
CA VAL A 435 22.61 -19.28 -6.96
C VAL A 435 22.12 -20.60 -6.40
N ASP A 436 21.46 -21.46 -7.13
CA ASP A 436 21.26 -22.88 -6.79
C ASP A 436 22.52 -23.67 -7.14
N ARG A 437 23.52 -23.61 -6.28
CA ARG A 437 24.86 -24.18 -6.57
C ARG A 437 24.87 -25.69 -6.54
N ASN A 438 24.11 -26.31 -5.68
CA ASN A 438 24.04 -27.76 -5.49
C ASN A 438 22.95 -28.43 -6.36
N LYS A 439 22.20 -27.65 -7.19
CA LYS A 439 21.19 -28.11 -8.12
C LYS A 439 20.02 -28.87 -7.48
N ASN A 440 19.66 -28.45 -6.27
CA ASN A 440 18.55 -29.06 -5.57
C ASN A 440 17.21 -28.29 -5.74
N LEU A 441 17.16 -27.26 -6.56
CA LEU A 441 16.07 -26.32 -6.84
C LEU A 441 15.81 -25.32 -5.70
N PHE A 442 16.63 -25.25 -4.68
CA PHE A 442 16.55 -24.24 -3.62
C PHE A 442 17.62 -23.17 -3.85
N PRO A 443 17.26 -21.97 -4.32
CA PRO A 443 18.24 -20.90 -4.49
C PRO A 443 18.84 -20.49 -3.14
N GLU A 444 20.17 -20.34 -3.08
CA GLU A 444 20.88 -19.85 -1.90
C GLU A 444 20.93 -18.33 -1.90
N GLY A 445 20.39 -17.69 -0.86
CA GLY A 445 20.39 -16.23 -0.72
C GLY A 445 19.58 -15.76 0.48
N TYR A 446 19.41 -14.46 0.59
CA TYR A 446 18.56 -13.89 1.62
C TYR A 446 17.08 -13.97 1.20
N GLY A 447 16.22 -14.27 2.19
CA GLY A 447 14.78 -14.13 2.11
C GLY A 447 14.29 -12.73 2.43
N ILE A 448 12.98 -12.60 2.61
CA ILE A 448 12.34 -11.33 2.96
C ILE A 448 12.75 -10.84 4.37
N MET A 449 13.11 -11.78 5.24
CA MET A 449 13.73 -11.49 6.53
C MET A 449 15.24 -11.45 6.35
N GLU A 450 15.79 -10.25 6.32
CA GLU A 450 17.23 -10.00 6.11
C GLU A 450 18.06 -10.24 7.37
N VAL A 451 18.00 -11.46 7.90
CA VAL A 451 18.74 -11.85 9.12
C VAL A 451 20.19 -12.13 8.79
N LEU A 452 21.11 -11.54 9.54
CA LEU A 452 22.55 -11.74 9.38
C LEU A 452 22.90 -13.23 9.50
N GLY A 453 23.63 -13.75 8.51
CA GLY A 453 24.00 -15.16 8.42
C GLY A 453 22.98 -16.04 7.69
N LEU A 454 21.76 -15.55 7.41
CA LEU A 454 20.70 -16.30 6.73
C LEU A 454 20.84 -16.27 5.19
N ASN A 455 22.05 -16.22 4.68
CA ASN A 455 22.36 -16.36 3.25
C ASN A 455 22.49 -17.84 2.87
N VAL A 456 21.38 -18.55 2.91
CA VAL A 456 21.24 -19.99 2.77
C VAL A 456 19.98 -20.34 1.94
N GLU A 457 19.59 -21.60 1.87
CA GLU A 457 18.35 -22.02 1.22
C GLU A 457 17.16 -21.76 2.16
N VAL A 458 16.51 -20.61 2.02
CA VAL A 458 15.41 -20.18 2.91
C VAL A 458 14.04 -20.56 2.33
N ILE A 459 13.07 -20.78 3.21
CA ILE A 459 11.75 -21.34 2.86
C ILE A 459 10.95 -20.41 1.93
N ASP A 460 10.89 -19.12 2.20
CA ASP A 460 10.14 -18.13 1.41
C ASP A 460 10.70 -17.99 -0.01
N VAL A 461 12.01 -18.08 -0.19
CA VAL A 461 12.66 -18.09 -1.50
C VAL A 461 12.31 -19.36 -2.28
N ALA A 462 12.36 -20.52 -1.63
CA ALA A 462 12.00 -21.80 -2.27
C ALA A 462 10.54 -21.76 -2.74
N VAL A 463 9.61 -21.27 -1.90
CA VAL A 463 8.19 -21.14 -2.22
C VAL A 463 7.95 -20.13 -3.34
N SER A 464 8.55 -18.95 -3.25
CA SER A 464 8.42 -17.93 -4.29
C SER A 464 8.99 -18.39 -5.63
N THR A 465 10.09 -19.15 -5.62
CA THR A 465 10.69 -19.76 -6.82
C THR A 465 9.75 -20.80 -7.45
N GLN A 466 9.10 -21.62 -6.63
CA GLN A 466 8.09 -22.58 -7.09
C GLN A 466 6.93 -21.85 -7.81
N GLN A 467 6.41 -20.79 -7.20
CA GLN A 467 5.33 -19.99 -7.80
C GLN A 467 5.79 -19.24 -9.06
N ALA A 468 7.03 -18.76 -9.09
CA ALA A 468 7.64 -18.12 -10.26
C ALA A 468 7.74 -19.10 -11.44
N LEU A 469 8.17 -20.33 -11.20
CA LEU A 469 8.20 -21.42 -12.20
C LEU A 469 6.80 -21.74 -12.72
N MET A 470 5.83 -21.93 -11.82
CA MET A 470 4.44 -22.19 -12.18
C MET A 470 3.85 -21.05 -13.01
N GLY A 471 4.08 -19.81 -12.60
CA GLY A 471 3.62 -18.61 -13.31
C GLY A 471 4.27 -18.50 -14.70
N THR A 472 5.58 -18.70 -14.78
CA THR A 472 6.32 -18.64 -16.06
C THR A 472 5.88 -19.75 -17.01
N SER A 473 5.55 -20.94 -16.51
CA SER A 473 4.96 -22.01 -17.31
C SER A 473 3.68 -21.54 -18.02
N ARG A 474 2.77 -20.85 -17.30
CA ARG A 474 1.52 -20.31 -17.88
C ARG A 474 1.80 -19.23 -18.92
N VAL A 475 2.76 -18.34 -18.65
CA VAL A 475 3.17 -17.30 -19.61
C VAL A 475 3.81 -17.91 -20.85
N ALA A 476 4.66 -18.92 -20.72
CA ALA A 476 5.25 -19.64 -21.85
C ALA A 476 4.18 -20.31 -22.72
N ALA A 477 3.19 -20.96 -22.10
CA ALA A 477 2.06 -21.55 -22.82
C ALA A 477 1.24 -20.49 -23.58
N LEU A 478 0.96 -19.34 -22.97
CA LEU A 478 0.28 -18.20 -23.60
C LEU A 478 1.05 -17.67 -24.81
N LEU A 479 2.38 -17.68 -24.74
CA LEU A 479 3.26 -17.20 -25.82
C LEU A 479 3.57 -18.26 -26.89
N GLY A 480 3.01 -19.47 -26.78
CA GLY A 480 3.18 -20.54 -27.77
C GLY A 480 4.48 -21.33 -27.62
N GLU A 481 5.06 -21.39 -26.44
CA GLU A 481 6.25 -22.21 -26.10
C GLU A 481 5.85 -23.42 -25.22
N PRO A 482 5.15 -24.46 -25.78
CA PRO A 482 4.60 -25.54 -24.94
C PRO A 482 5.67 -26.41 -24.29
N GLU A 483 6.81 -26.65 -24.95
CA GLU A 483 7.90 -27.43 -24.37
C GLU A 483 8.55 -26.71 -23.18
N THR A 484 8.76 -25.40 -23.29
CA THR A 484 9.26 -24.57 -22.22
C THR A 484 8.25 -24.53 -21.06
N ALA A 485 6.96 -24.41 -21.37
CA ALA A 485 5.88 -24.44 -20.39
C ALA A 485 5.87 -25.77 -19.62
N MET A 486 5.95 -26.90 -20.29
CA MET A 486 6.01 -28.22 -19.63
C MET A 486 7.23 -28.37 -18.73
N ARG A 487 8.41 -27.93 -19.17
CA ARG A 487 9.64 -28.00 -18.38
C ARG A 487 9.52 -27.16 -17.08
N TYR A 488 9.05 -25.91 -17.16
CA TYR A 488 8.85 -25.08 -15.97
C TYR A 488 7.77 -25.64 -15.05
N ARG A 489 6.70 -26.22 -15.61
CA ARG A 489 5.67 -26.90 -14.83
C ARG A 489 6.24 -28.08 -14.06
N GLN A 490 7.00 -28.94 -14.72
CA GLN A 490 7.63 -30.10 -14.08
C GLN A 490 8.56 -29.66 -12.94
N GLN A 491 9.39 -28.63 -13.17
CA GLN A 491 10.26 -28.10 -12.12
C GLN A 491 9.46 -27.51 -10.93
N ALA A 492 8.36 -26.82 -11.21
CA ALA A 492 7.48 -26.29 -10.17
C ALA A 492 6.83 -27.40 -9.32
N ASP A 493 6.32 -28.45 -10.00
CA ASP A 493 5.69 -29.60 -9.31
C ASP A 493 6.74 -30.38 -8.47
N GLU A 494 7.94 -30.58 -8.99
CA GLU A 494 9.04 -31.19 -8.26
C GLU A 494 9.47 -30.36 -7.04
N LEU A 495 9.59 -29.03 -7.22
CA LEU A 495 9.98 -28.14 -6.15
C LEU A 495 8.94 -28.11 -5.03
N ALA A 496 7.64 -28.13 -5.35
CA ALA A 496 6.56 -28.22 -4.35
C ALA A 496 6.67 -29.50 -3.50
N VAL A 497 6.98 -30.64 -4.11
CA VAL A 497 7.23 -31.91 -3.40
C VAL A 497 8.45 -31.77 -2.48
N ARG A 498 9.57 -31.28 -3.03
CA ARG A 498 10.82 -31.12 -2.25
C ARG A 498 10.65 -30.18 -1.06
N ILE A 499 9.92 -29.06 -1.20
CA ILE A 499 9.61 -28.15 -0.11
C ILE A 499 8.90 -28.91 1.02
N ASN A 500 7.85 -29.64 0.70
CA ASN A 500 7.03 -30.35 1.68
C ASN A 500 7.75 -31.54 2.33
N GLU A 501 8.71 -32.16 1.67
CA GLU A 501 9.48 -33.26 2.21
C GLU A 501 10.68 -32.79 3.04
N ARG A 502 11.38 -31.73 2.57
CA ARG A 502 12.68 -31.37 3.14
C ARG A 502 12.64 -30.27 4.17
N PHE A 503 11.70 -29.31 4.03
CA PHE A 503 11.55 -28.23 5.01
C PHE A 503 10.63 -28.59 6.19
N TRP A 504 9.79 -29.61 6.06
CA TRP A 504 8.87 -30.00 7.12
C TRP A 504 9.59 -30.74 8.26
N ILE A 505 9.40 -30.30 9.49
CA ILE A 505 9.96 -30.87 10.71
C ILE A 505 8.81 -31.39 11.55
N GLU A 506 8.62 -32.71 11.52
CA GLU A 506 7.42 -33.37 12.07
C GLU A 506 7.29 -33.21 13.59
N ASP A 507 8.37 -33.34 14.33
CA ASP A 507 8.42 -33.24 15.80
C ASP A 507 8.21 -31.79 16.29
N GLN A 508 8.36 -30.79 15.41
CA GLN A 508 8.10 -29.38 15.70
C GLN A 508 6.82 -28.86 15.05
N THR A 509 6.12 -29.70 14.28
CA THR A 509 4.90 -29.31 13.56
C THR A 509 5.07 -28.00 12.79
N SER A 510 6.20 -27.85 12.08
CA SER A 510 6.55 -26.64 11.38
C SER A 510 7.38 -26.89 10.14
N TYR A 511 7.33 -25.95 9.20
CA TYR A 511 8.42 -25.79 8.25
C TYR A 511 9.63 -25.15 8.92
N GLY A 512 10.84 -25.53 8.51
CA GLY A 512 12.06 -24.87 8.94
C GLY A 512 12.21 -23.49 8.30
N ASP A 513 12.91 -22.59 8.96
CA ASP A 513 13.27 -21.28 8.41
C ASP A 513 14.14 -21.47 7.17
N PHE A 514 15.03 -22.46 7.21
CA PHE A 514 15.92 -22.80 6.10
C PHE A 514 16.30 -24.29 6.06
N TYR A 515 16.85 -24.70 4.92
CA TYR A 515 17.41 -26.01 4.70
C TYR A 515 18.93 -25.88 4.48
N GLY A 516 19.72 -26.67 5.16
CA GLY A 516 21.17 -26.53 5.10
C GLY A 516 21.92 -27.52 5.98
N THR A 517 23.25 -27.44 5.97
CA THR A 517 24.13 -28.24 6.81
C THR A 517 24.12 -27.74 8.27
N ARG A 518 24.59 -28.58 9.20
CA ARG A 518 24.79 -28.16 10.59
C ARG A 518 25.74 -26.96 10.69
N ALA A 519 26.81 -26.95 9.88
CA ALA A 519 27.75 -25.82 9.87
C ALA A 519 27.06 -24.50 9.47
N GLN A 520 26.18 -24.51 8.46
CA GLN A 520 25.36 -23.36 8.08
C GLN A 520 24.41 -22.96 9.23
N ALA A 521 23.75 -23.93 9.86
CA ALA A 521 22.85 -23.66 10.99
C ALA A 521 23.58 -22.98 12.16
N LEU A 522 24.76 -23.43 12.50
CA LEU A 522 25.59 -22.82 13.56
C LEU A 522 26.01 -21.38 13.12
N ALA A 523 26.37 -21.17 11.85
CA ALA A 523 26.73 -19.84 11.35
C ALA A 523 25.57 -18.85 11.41
N VAL A 524 24.32 -19.30 11.10
CA VAL A 524 23.10 -18.48 11.23
C VAL A 524 22.90 -18.04 12.68
N VAL A 525 22.99 -18.97 13.62
CA VAL A 525 22.84 -18.68 15.06
C VAL A 525 23.93 -17.73 15.56
N GLU A 526 25.18 -17.95 15.17
CA GLU A 526 26.29 -17.04 15.50
C GLU A 526 26.10 -15.65 14.88
N GLY A 527 25.58 -15.58 13.66
CA GLY A 527 25.20 -14.32 13.01
C GLY A 527 24.12 -13.55 13.77
N ALA A 528 23.09 -14.25 14.23
CA ALA A 528 22.00 -13.65 15.02
C ALA A 528 22.51 -13.11 16.37
N ILE A 529 23.32 -13.87 17.09
CA ILE A 529 23.96 -13.42 18.34
C ILE A 529 24.83 -12.19 18.08
N LYS A 530 25.63 -12.21 17.01
CA LYS A 530 26.47 -11.08 16.63
C LYS A 530 25.64 -9.83 16.32
N GLN A 531 24.53 -9.96 15.62
CA GLN A 531 23.62 -8.85 15.29
C GLN A 531 23.10 -8.18 16.55
N ILE A 532 22.64 -8.95 17.52
CA ILE A 532 22.17 -8.42 18.82
C ILE A 532 23.32 -7.70 19.56
N ASN A 533 24.51 -8.26 19.57
CA ASN A 533 25.67 -7.68 20.24
C ASN A 533 26.24 -6.44 19.54
N LEU A 534 25.77 -6.09 18.33
CA LEU A 534 26.13 -4.82 17.67
C LEU A 534 25.26 -3.64 18.15
N LYS A 535 24.17 -3.90 18.86
CA LYS A 535 23.36 -2.85 19.50
C LYS A 535 24.18 -2.11 20.54
N ALA A 536 23.89 -0.82 20.74
CA ALA A 536 24.48 -0.07 21.86
C ALA A 536 24.01 -0.69 23.20
N PRO A 537 24.83 -0.63 24.26
CA PRO A 537 24.50 -1.28 25.54
C PRO A 537 23.16 -0.86 26.15
N ASP A 538 22.75 0.37 25.93
CA ASP A 538 21.46 0.95 26.35
C ASP A 538 20.28 0.54 25.44
N GLU A 539 20.54 0.05 24.26
CA GLU A 539 19.55 -0.50 23.33
C GLU A 539 19.28 -1.99 23.55
N VAL A 540 20.12 -2.70 24.29
CA VAL A 540 19.97 -4.14 24.54
C VAL A 540 18.85 -4.38 25.55
N THR A 541 17.77 -4.93 25.09
CA THR A 541 16.57 -5.21 25.87
C THR A 541 16.67 -6.51 26.69
N PRO A 542 15.80 -6.73 27.69
CA PRO A 542 15.67 -8.06 28.31
C PRO A 542 15.38 -9.17 27.30
N LYS A 543 14.58 -8.89 26.27
CA LYS A 543 14.21 -9.83 25.22
C LYS A 543 15.42 -10.22 24.35
N ASP A 544 16.32 -9.28 24.07
CA ASP A 544 17.58 -9.57 23.37
C ASP A 544 18.44 -10.57 24.16
N ARG A 545 18.49 -10.44 25.48
CA ARG A 545 19.22 -11.37 26.34
C ARG A 545 18.59 -12.78 26.36
N GLU A 546 17.26 -12.86 26.35
CA GLU A 546 16.53 -14.11 26.19
C GLU A 546 16.81 -14.77 24.85
N ALA A 547 16.84 -13.97 23.77
CA ALA A 547 17.15 -14.42 22.41
C ALA A 547 18.59 -14.98 22.35
N ILE A 548 19.59 -14.27 22.89
CA ILE A 548 20.96 -14.78 22.97
C ILE A 548 20.98 -16.13 23.73
N ALA A 549 20.31 -16.23 24.87
CA ALA A 549 20.26 -17.47 25.64
C ALA A 549 19.58 -18.62 24.85
N HIS A 550 18.55 -18.30 24.02
CA HIS A 550 17.94 -19.26 23.13
C HIS A 550 18.92 -19.74 22.05
N TYR A 551 19.61 -18.84 21.39
CA TYR A 551 20.58 -19.16 20.35
C TYR A 551 21.77 -19.95 20.88
N GLU A 552 22.27 -19.64 22.07
CA GLU A 552 23.31 -20.43 22.71
C GLU A 552 22.82 -21.85 23.06
N ARG A 553 21.56 -22.03 23.47
CA ARG A 553 20.97 -23.37 23.65
C ARG A 553 20.90 -24.15 22.33
N LEU A 554 20.49 -23.49 21.23
CA LEU A 554 20.49 -24.11 19.90
C LEU A 554 21.90 -24.51 19.48
N LYS A 555 22.88 -23.63 19.67
CA LYS A 555 24.29 -23.89 19.35
C LYS A 555 24.83 -25.11 20.15
N GLY A 556 24.54 -25.18 21.44
CA GLY A 556 24.91 -26.33 22.27
C GLY A 556 24.26 -27.64 21.81
N ARG A 557 22.95 -27.60 21.52
CA ARG A 557 22.21 -28.77 21.03
C ARG A 557 22.69 -29.25 19.68
N TRP A 558 22.90 -28.31 18.74
CA TRP A 558 23.30 -28.66 17.38
C TRP A 558 24.78 -29.00 17.22
N GLY A 559 25.63 -28.47 18.09
CA GLY A 559 27.07 -28.77 18.10
C GLY A 559 27.42 -30.26 18.21
N GLY A 560 26.59 -31.03 18.90
CA GLY A 560 26.72 -32.46 19.02
C GLY A 560 26.04 -33.33 17.95
N MET A 561 25.30 -32.68 17.02
CA MET A 561 24.59 -33.43 15.97
C MET A 561 25.50 -33.79 14.80
N PRO A 562 25.18 -34.85 14.03
CA PRO A 562 25.87 -35.18 12.79
C PRO A 562 25.78 -34.01 11.80
N ASP A 563 26.81 -33.83 11.00
CA ASP A 563 26.81 -32.80 9.93
C ASP A 563 26.02 -33.30 8.71
N THR A 564 24.69 -33.26 8.85
CA THR A 564 23.76 -33.65 7.82
C THR A 564 22.96 -32.42 7.33
N THR A 565 22.61 -32.41 6.05
CA THR A 565 21.73 -31.37 5.47
C THR A 565 20.28 -31.67 5.81
N ARG A 566 19.60 -30.73 6.44
CA ARG A 566 18.20 -30.83 6.90
C ARG A 566 17.56 -29.47 7.08
N ALA A 567 16.27 -29.44 7.41
CA ALA A 567 15.59 -28.24 7.83
C ALA A 567 15.96 -27.84 9.27
N TRP A 568 16.04 -26.55 9.49
CA TRP A 568 16.38 -25.93 10.79
C TRP A 568 15.38 -24.83 11.12
N ILE A 569 15.08 -24.67 12.38
CA ILE A 569 14.32 -23.54 12.92
C ILE A 569 15.24 -22.80 13.90
N THR A 570 15.47 -21.52 13.62
CA THR A 570 16.29 -20.65 14.46
C THR A 570 15.45 -19.73 15.32
N ASN A 571 14.55 -18.96 14.72
CA ASN A 571 13.79 -17.93 15.41
C ASN A 571 12.28 -17.98 15.13
N GLU A 572 11.80 -18.95 14.38
CA GLU A 572 10.37 -19.12 14.04
C GLU A 572 9.75 -17.83 13.50
N ASN A 573 10.39 -17.22 12.52
CA ASN A 573 9.80 -16.04 11.92
C ASN A 573 8.62 -16.41 11.01
N TRP A 574 7.79 -15.43 10.69
CA TRP A 574 6.53 -15.61 9.98
C TRP A 574 6.64 -16.26 8.59
N VAL A 575 7.82 -16.31 7.98
CA VAL A 575 8.01 -16.89 6.63
C VAL A 575 7.73 -18.40 6.57
N ILE A 576 7.69 -19.08 7.70
CA ILE A 576 7.29 -20.49 7.78
C ILE A 576 5.85 -20.73 7.31
N SER A 577 5.02 -19.68 7.26
CA SER A 577 3.65 -19.73 6.73
C SER A 577 3.56 -19.66 5.20
N THR A 578 4.62 -19.29 4.51
CA THR A 578 4.60 -19.07 3.05
C THR A 578 4.19 -20.29 2.22
N PRO A 579 4.53 -21.56 2.57
CA PRO A 579 4.00 -22.71 1.85
C PRO A 579 2.48 -22.84 1.94
N ILE A 580 1.90 -22.36 3.03
CA ILE A 580 0.44 -22.37 3.26
C ILE A 580 -0.20 -21.21 2.50
N GLU A 581 0.34 -20.02 2.63
CA GLU A 581 -0.08 -18.82 1.90
C GLU A 581 -0.20 -19.09 0.40
N MET A 582 0.81 -19.72 -0.18
CA MET A 582 0.88 -20.02 -1.62
C MET A 582 0.17 -21.34 -2.01
N GLY A 583 -0.51 -22.00 -1.07
CA GLY A 583 -1.35 -23.17 -1.32
C GLY A 583 -0.62 -24.43 -1.73
N ILE A 584 0.70 -24.56 -1.43
CA ILE A 584 1.49 -25.75 -1.78
C ILE A 584 1.64 -26.75 -0.63
N ALA A 585 1.30 -26.35 0.59
CA ALA A 585 1.34 -27.23 1.74
C ALA A 585 0.23 -28.31 1.70
N PRO A 586 0.49 -29.58 2.06
CA PRO A 586 -0.57 -30.57 2.31
C PRO A 586 -1.51 -30.07 3.41
N ARG A 587 -2.81 -30.31 3.24
CA ARG A 587 -3.86 -29.76 4.12
C ARG A 587 -3.65 -30.10 5.59
N ASP A 588 -3.25 -31.32 5.91
CA ASP A 588 -2.97 -31.77 7.28
C ASP A 588 -1.82 -30.99 7.93
N LYS A 589 -0.71 -30.80 7.20
CA LYS A 589 0.43 -30.00 7.64
C LYS A 589 0.05 -28.53 7.81
N ALA A 590 -0.69 -27.99 6.84
CA ALA A 590 -1.15 -26.61 6.89
C ALA A 590 -1.98 -26.33 8.14
N ILE A 591 -3.02 -27.12 8.39
CA ILE A 591 -3.91 -26.91 9.54
C ILE A 591 -3.14 -27.03 10.87
N ARG A 592 -2.28 -28.02 11.00
CA ARG A 592 -1.48 -28.22 12.23
C ARG A 592 -0.55 -27.04 12.50
N LEU A 593 0.11 -26.51 11.47
CA LEU A 593 1.00 -25.36 11.65
C LEU A 593 0.22 -24.07 11.92
N LEU A 594 -0.89 -23.83 11.21
CA LEU A 594 -1.76 -22.66 11.46
C LEU A 594 -2.29 -22.63 12.89
N ASP A 595 -2.73 -23.80 13.41
CA ASP A 595 -3.20 -23.91 14.80
C ASP A 595 -2.07 -23.65 15.80
N ARG A 596 -0.86 -24.18 15.55
CA ARG A 596 0.31 -23.93 16.39
C ARG A 596 0.71 -22.46 16.42
N ILE A 597 0.83 -21.80 15.24
CA ILE A 597 1.17 -20.38 15.18
C ILE A 597 0.16 -19.55 15.97
N ARG A 598 -1.13 -19.83 15.78
CA ARG A 598 -2.21 -19.09 16.47
C ARG A 598 -2.13 -19.23 17.98
N GLN A 599 -1.69 -20.38 18.50
CA GLN A 599 -1.59 -20.65 19.93
C GLN A 599 -0.31 -20.09 20.56
N GLU A 600 0.81 -20.10 19.82
CA GLU A 600 2.14 -19.88 20.40
C GLU A 600 2.78 -18.57 19.97
N ASN A 601 2.53 -18.09 18.73
CA ASN A 601 3.33 -17.05 18.10
C ASN A 601 2.54 -15.80 17.68
N VAL A 602 1.42 -15.51 18.36
CA VAL A 602 0.56 -14.35 18.01
C VAL A 602 0.38 -13.43 19.20
N GLY A 603 0.71 -12.16 19.01
CA GLY A 603 0.47 -11.09 19.94
C GLY A 603 -0.86 -10.34 19.70
N GLU A 604 -0.95 -9.14 20.27
CA GLU A 604 -2.15 -8.31 20.20
C GLU A 604 -2.54 -7.96 18.77
N TYR A 605 -1.57 -7.62 17.91
CA TYR A 605 -1.81 -7.12 16.54
C TYR A 605 -1.42 -8.10 15.43
N GLY A 606 -1.09 -9.33 15.75
CA GLY A 606 -0.75 -10.35 14.76
C GLY A 606 0.41 -11.23 15.16
N PRO A 607 0.93 -12.06 14.25
CA PRO A 607 2.10 -12.86 14.49
C PRO A 607 3.30 -12.00 14.84
N PHE A 608 4.13 -12.49 15.76
CA PHE A 608 5.41 -11.87 16.02
C PHE A 608 6.31 -11.96 14.79
N LEU A 609 7.11 -10.92 14.56
CA LEU A 609 8.11 -10.90 13.50
C LEU A 609 9.09 -12.07 13.67
N SER A 610 9.48 -12.31 14.91
CA SER A 610 10.20 -13.50 15.36
C SER A 610 9.68 -13.90 16.75
N ALA A 611 9.41 -15.16 16.95
CA ALA A 611 8.97 -15.68 18.26
C ALA A 611 10.07 -15.57 19.34
N VAL A 612 11.33 -15.50 18.92
CA VAL A 612 12.50 -15.56 19.78
C VAL A 612 13.06 -14.19 20.12
N GLU A 613 13.19 -13.34 19.11
CA GLU A 613 13.78 -12.01 19.21
C GLU A 613 12.75 -10.95 19.60
N GLU A 614 12.74 -9.84 18.89
CA GLU A 614 11.83 -8.75 19.14
C GLU A 614 10.38 -9.14 18.84
N GLN A 615 9.51 -9.09 19.84
CA GLN A 615 8.09 -9.42 19.69
C GLN A 615 7.29 -8.25 19.09
N ARG A 616 7.82 -7.63 18.06
CA ARG A 616 7.05 -6.73 17.21
C ARG A 616 6.16 -7.51 16.27
N MET A 617 5.07 -6.90 15.89
CA MET A 617 4.09 -7.45 14.96
C MET A 617 4.08 -6.57 13.72
N MET A 618 4.40 -7.16 12.57
CA MET A 618 4.42 -6.45 11.30
C MET A 618 3.14 -6.74 10.53
N THR A 619 2.51 -5.72 9.96
CA THR A 619 1.21 -5.88 9.28
C THR A 619 1.28 -6.79 8.06
N ILE A 620 2.44 -6.89 7.37
CA ILE A 620 2.62 -7.88 6.31
C ILE A 620 2.56 -9.31 6.85
N ALA A 621 3.20 -9.60 7.97
CA ALA A 621 3.17 -10.93 8.57
C ALA A 621 1.75 -11.34 8.95
N THR A 622 0.98 -10.40 9.51
CA THR A 622 -0.45 -10.59 9.82
C THR A 622 -1.27 -10.83 8.54
N GLY A 623 -0.97 -10.09 7.48
CA GLY A 623 -1.61 -10.25 6.17
C GLY A 623 -1.33 -11.60 5.53
N VAL A 624 -0.08 -12.05 5.54
CA VAL A 624 0.31 -13.39 5.06
C VAL A 624 -0.44 -14.48 5.81
N GLN A 625 -0.57 -14.34 7.14
CA GLN A 625 -1.32 -15.29 7.95
C GLN A 625 -2.82 -15.28 7.60
N ALA A 626 -3.42 -14.10 7.36
CA ALA A 626 -4.82 -13.99 6.92
C ALA A 626 -5.04 -14.69 5.56
N VAL A 627 -4.13 -14.52 4.61
CA VAL A 627 -4.17 -15.21 3.31
C VAL A 627 -3.99 -16.71 3.49
N ALA A 628 -3.04 -17.15 4.32
CA ALA A 628 -2.80 -18.57 4.60
C ALA A 628 -4.03 -19.27 5.17
N GLU A 629 -4.72 -18.66 6.13
CA GLU A 629 -5.99 -19.19 6.68
C GLU A 629 -7.08 -19.25 5.59
N GLY A 630 -7.25 -18.16 4.83
CA GLY A 630 -8.22 -18.08 3.74
C GLY A 630 -7.98 -19.12 2.64
N GLN A 631 -6.73 -19.38 2.28
CA GLN A 631 -6.32 -20.37 1.27
C GLN A 631 -6.80 -21.78 1.63
N TYR A 632 -6.92 -22.11 2.90
CA TYR A 632 -7.38 -23.42 3.39
C TYR A 632 -8.84 -23.41 3.85
N GLY A 633 -9.58 -22.33 3.56
CA GLY A 633 -11.01 -22.19 3.82
C GLY A 633 -11.35 -21.96 5.30
N ARG A 634 -10.40 -21.46 6.07
CA ARG A 634 -10.55 -21.09 7.49
C ARG A 634 -10.94 -19.61 7.58
N THR A 635 -12.15 -19.31 7.17
CA THR A 635 -12.63 -17.93 6.99
C THR A 635 -12.68 -17.15 8.29
N GLU A 636 -13.14 -17.73 9.38
CA GLU A 636 -13.24 -17.05 10.68
C GLU A 636 -11.84 -16.69 11.22
N GLU A 637 -10.89 -17.57 11.03
CA GLU A 637 -9.51 -17.35 11.40
C GLU A 637 -8.87 -16.27 10.51
N ALA A 638 -9.11 -16.31 9.21
CA ALA A 638 -8.66 -15.24 8.30
C ALA A 638 -9.21 -13.87 8.72
N MET A 639 -10.52 -13.81 9.03
CA MET A 639 -11.15 -12.57 9.51
C MET A 639 -10.59 -12.10 10.85
N TRP A 640 -10.22 -13.03 11.73
CA TRP A 640 -9.59 -12.69 13.00
C TRP A 640 -8.21 -12.02 12.81
N TYR A 641 -7.41 -12.47 11.83
CA TYR A 641 -6.15 -11.80 11.49
C TYR A 641 -6.37 -10.46 10.78
N ILE A 642 -7.36 -10.37 9.89
CA ILE A 642 -7.75 -9.09 9.27
C ILE A 642 -8.14 -8.07 10.35
N ASP A 643 -8.93 -8.47 11.34
CA ASP A 643 -9.33 -7.60 12.45
C ASP A 643 -8.14 -7.06 13.24
N LYS A 644 -7.09 -7.86 13.42
CA LYS A 644 -5.84 -7.41 14.05
C LYS A 644 -5.16 -6.28 13.28
N ILE A 645 -5.21 -6.29 11.95
CA ILE A 645 -4.74 -5.17 11.12
C ILE A 645 -5.70 -3.97 11.27
N VAL A 646 -7.01 -4.21 11.26
CA VAL A 646 -8.03 -3.17 11.45
C VAL A 646 -7.86 -2.43 12.77
N GLN A 647 -7.42 -3.10 13.83
CA GLN A 647 -7.14 -2.49 15.13
C GLN A 647 -5.98 -1.49 15.09
N THR A 648 -5.09 -1.58 14.11
CA THR A 648 -3.98 -0.63 13.93
C THR A 648 -4.37 0.64 13.17
N PHE A 649 -5.57 0.69 12.59
CA PHE A 649 -6.06 1.81 11.80
C PHE A 649 -6.32 3.06 12.65
N ASN A 650 -5.93 4.23 12.17
CA ASN A 650 -6.04 5.53 12.84
C ASN A 650 -5.16 5.71 14.08
N ARG A 651 -4.15 4.90 14.29
CA ARG A 651 -3.31 5.02 15.49
C ARG A 651 -2.33 6.20 15.42
N LYS A 652 -1.63 6.31 14.33
CA LYS A 652 -0.67 7.41 14.09
C LYS A 652 -1.32 8.51 13.26
N LEU A 653 -1.67 8.23 12.05
CA LEU A 653 -2.31 9.15 11.13
C LEU A 653 -3.76 8.71 10.88
N PRO A 654 -4.78 9.59 11.06
CA PRO A 654 -6.14 9.28 10.68
C PRO A 654 -6.21 8.78 9.23
N GLY A 655 -6.83 7.61 9.01
CA GLY A 655 -6.93 6.98 7.67
C GLY A 655 -5.70 6.16 7.27
N SER A 656 -4.73 5.91 8.14
CA SER A 656 -3.57 5.08 7.81
C SER A 656 -3.48 3.82 8.68
N ILE A 657 -2.70 2.87 8.16
CA ILE A 657 -2.30 1.64 8.84
C ILE A 657 -0.79 1.67 8.97
N SER A 658 -0.28 1.56 10.20
CA SER A 658 1.15 1.59 10.47
C SER A 658 1.86 0.31 10.03
N GLU A 659 3.17 0.38 9.86
CA GLU A 659 3.99 -0.76 9.46
C GLU A 659 4.07 -1.83 10.54
N MET A 660 4.46 -1.43 11.74
CA MET A 660 4.72 -2.32 12.88
C MET A 660 3.99 -1.86 14.14
N MET A 661 3.74 -2.84 15.00
CA MET A 661 3.16 -2.67 16.32
C MET A 661 4.06 -3.32 17.39
N PRO A 662 4.30 -2.65 18.51
CA PRO A 662 3.94 -1.25 18.85
C PRO A 662 4.52 -0.26 17.82
N ASP A 663 3.88 0.87 17.68
CA ASP A 663 4.06 1.86 16.62
C ASP A 663 5.53 2.20 16.32
N TRP A 664 6.07 1.62 15.27
CA TRP A 664 7.42 1.80 14.78
C TRP A 664 7.45 1.74 13.25
N GLY A 665 8.47 2.32 12.61
CA GLY A 665 8.62 2.33 11.16
C GLY A 665 7.74 3.37 10.48
N CYS A 666 7.26 3.04 9.30
CA CYS A 666 6.41 3.92 8.50
C CYS A 666 5.00 4.05 9.08
N PHE A 667 4.47 5.28 9.13
CA PHE A 667 3.07 5.51 9.52
C PHE A 667 2.07 5.10 8.43
N THR A 668 2.54 4.89 7.21
CA THR A 668 1.82 4.22 6.12
C THR A 668 2.80 3.47 5.24
N ILE A 669 2.46 2.24 4.86
CA ILE A 669 3.31 1.37 4.06
C ILE A 669 2.49 0.54 3.08
N ALA A 670 3.05 0.26 1.91
CA ALA A 670 2.31 -0.34 0.79
C ALA A 670 1.79 -1.76 1.09
N TRP A 671 2.53 -2.59 1.77
CA TRP A 671 2.16 -3.99 2.02
C TRP A 671 0.99 -4.19 2.99
N THR A 672 0.54 -3.15 3.72
CA THR A 672 -0.68 -3.25 4.53
C THR A 672 -1.92 -3.51 3.68
N SER A 673 -1.92 -3.01 2.43
CA SER A 673 -3.01 -3.26 1.48
C SER A 673 -3.12 -4.75 1.11
N TYR A 674 -1.99 -5.48 1.04
CA TYR A 674 -1.98 -6.92 0.83
C TYR A 674 -2.82 -7.66 1.88
N GLY A 675 -2.59 -7.36 3.16
CA GLY A 675 -3.24 -8.05 4.28
C GLY A 675 -4.74 -7.77 4.43
N ILE A 676 -5.25 -6.72 3.79
CA ILE A 676 -6.69 -6.38 3.80
C ILE A 676 -7.35 -6.80 2.49
N VAL A 677 -6.77 -6.41 1.35
CA VAL A 677 -7.42 -6.55 0.05
C VAL A 677 -7.41 -7.99 -0.44
N VAL A 678 -6.25 -8.65 -0.39
CA VAL A 678 -6.12 -10.00 -0.97
C VAL A 678 -6.99 -11.02 -0.25
N PRO A 679 -6.97 -11.14 1.09
CA PRO A 679 -7.82 -12.12 1.75
C PRO A 679 -9.33 -11.81 1.59
N LEU A 680 -9.73 -10.54 1.53
CA LEU A 680 -11.12 -10.19 1.26
C LEU A 680 -11.56 -10.58 -0.15
N VAL A 681 -10.84 -10.13 -1.17
CA VAL A 681 -11.26 -10.32 -2.56
C VAL A 681 -11.07 -11.77 -3.01
N GLU A 682 -9.90 -12.35 -2.77
CA GLU A 682 -9.56 -13.67 -3.31
C GLU A 682 -10.10 -14.84 -2.46
N HIS A 683 -10.30 -14.65 -1.14
CA HIS A 683 -10.70 -15.72 -0.24
C HIS A 683 -12.11 -15.53 0.36
N VAL A 684 -12.46 -14.36 0.88
CA VAL A 684 -13.79 -14.12 1.46
C VAL A 684 -14.84 -13.97 0.36
N PHE A 685 -14.65 -13.08 -0.60
CA PHE A 685 -15.47 -13.01 -1.81
C PHE A 685 -15.22 -14.20 -2.74
N GLY A 686 -14.06 -14.85 -2.63
CA GLY A 686 -13.68 -16.02 -3.38
C GLY A 686 -13.55 -15.79 -4.88
N ILE A 687 -13.09 -14.60 -5.30
CA ILE A 687 -13.00 -14.22 -6.70
C ILE A 687 -11.66 -14.67 -7.28
N GLN A 688 -11.70 -15.65 -8.16
CA GLN A 688 -10.54 -16.18 -8.85
C GLN A 688 -10.64 -15.82 -10.34
N ALA A 689 -9.86 -14.82 -10.75
CA ALA A 689 -9.88 -14.31 -12.11
C ALA A 689 -8.80 -14.97 -12.98
N ASP A 690 -9.20 -15.45 -14.15
CA ASP A 690 -8.32 -15.95 -15.20
C ASP A 690 -8.69 -15.30 -16.54
N ALA A 691 -8.13 -14.11 -16.76
CA ALA A 691 -8.41 -13.34 -17.97
C ALA A 691 -7.88 -14.04 -19.25
N VAL A 692 -6.80 -14.84 -19.14
CA VAL A 692 -6.23 -15.59 -20.26
C VAL A 692 -7.27 -16.56 -20.84
N ASN A 693 -8.01 -17.25 -19.98
CA ASN A 693 -9.08 -18.16 -20.38
C ASN A 693 -10.47 -17.50 -20.39
N LYS A 694 -10.54 -16.19 -20.16
CA LYS A 694 -11.80 -15.42 -20.01
C LYS A 694 -12.76 -16.09 -19.03
N ASN A 695 -12.24 -16.50 -17.89
CA ASN A 695 -12.99 -17.22 -16.87
C ASN A 695 -12.87 -16.54 -15.50
N VAL A 696 -13.97 -16.49 -14.74
CA VAL A 696 -13.97 -16.07 -13.35
C VAL A 696 -14.76 -17.05 -12.51
N VAL A 697 -14.14 -17.52 -11.44
CA VAL A 697 -14.79 -18.36 -10.45
C VAL A 697 -15.14 -17.51 -9.23
N PHE A 698 -16.38 -17.62 -8.78
CA PHE A 698 -16.88 -17.07 -7.52
C PHE A 698 -17.08 -18.22 -6.54
N ASP A 699 -16.28 -18.27 -5.50
CA ASP A 699 -16.34 -19.27 -4.44
C ASP A 699 -16.39 -18.57 -3.06
N PRO A 700 -17.51 -17.90 -2.73
CA PRO A 700 -17.59 -17.07 -1.53
C PRO A 700 -17.54 -17.92 -0.26
N HIS A 701 -16.63 -17.57 0.63
CA HIS A 701 -16.48 -18.13 1.97
C HIS A 701 -16.72 -17.01 2.97
N LEU A 702 -17.97 -16.82 3.37
CA LEU A 702 -18.38 -15.68 4.18
C LEU A 702 -18.30 -15.99 5.67
N PRO A 703 -17.83 -15.05 6.49
CA PRO A 703 -17.91 -15.15 7.93
C PRO A 703 -19.37 -15.15 8.43
N ALA A 704 -19.57 -15.62 9.64
CA ALA A 704 -20.90 -15.65 10.25
C ALA A 704 -21.54 -14.25 10.25
N GLY A 705 -22.82 -14.19 9.91
CA GLY A 705 -23.58 -12.92 9.85
C GLY A 705 -23.42 -12.10 8.57
N TRP A 706 -22.53 -12.47 7.65
CA TRP A 706 -22.40 -11.77 6.37
C TRP A 706 -23.38 -12.32 5.34
N GLU A 707 -24.64 -11.91 5.45
CA GLU A 707 -25.70 -12.37 4.57
C GLU A 707 -25.81 -11.58 3.26
N ASN A 708 -25.46 -10.28 3.30
CA ASN A 708 -25.55 -9.37 2.17
C ASN A 708 -24.19 -8.73 1.92
N ILE A 709 -23.62 -8.98 0.75
CA ILE A 709 -22.33 -8.46 0.32
C ILE A 709 -22.38 -8.10 -1.16
N SER A 710 -21.54 -7.14 -1.55
CA SER A 710 -21.22 -6.90 -2.97
C SER A 710 -19.79 -6.42 -3.16
N ILE A 711 -19.27 -6.68 -4.35
CA ILE A 711 -18.12 -6.01 -4.93
C ILE A 711 -18.54 -5.50 -6.31
N ASP A 712 -18.33 -4.21 -6.52
CA ASP A 712 -18.77 -3.52 -7.73
C ASP A 712 -17.56 -3.02 -8.51
N ASP A 713 -17.70 -2.97 -9.82
CA ASP A 713 -16.73 -2.42 -10.76
C ASP A 713 -15.29 -3.00 -10.59
N LEU A 714 -15.18 -4.32 -10.46
CA LEU A 714 -13.90 -5.04 -10.41
C LEU A 714 -13.37 -5.25 -11.84
N PRO A 715 -12.21 -4.66 -12.22
CA PRO A 715 -11.57 -4.93 -13.51
C PRO A 715 -10.96 -6.34 -13.55
N VAL A 716 -11.23 -7.07 -14.65
CA VAL A 716 -10.62 -8.37 -14.96
C VAL A 716 -10.31 -8.42 -16.45
N GLY A 717 -9.05 -8.39 -16.82
CA GLY A 717 -8.65 -8.26 -18.21
C GLY A 717 -9.20 -6.97 -18.84
N THR A 718 -9.92 -7.11 -19.92
CA THR A 718 -10.65 -6.01 -20.58
C THR A 718 -12.07 -5.83 -20.04
N ASN A 719 -12.55 -6.75 -19.20
CA ASN A 719 -13.90 -6.71 -18.64
C ASN A 719 -13.93 -5.98 -17.29
N VAL A 720 -15.12 -5.59 -16.90
CA VAL A 720 -15.44 -5.10 -15.55
C VAL A 720 -16.61 -5.92 -15.05
N ILE A 721 -16.49 -6.48 -13.87
CA ILE A 721 -17.49 -7.35 -13.27
C ILE A 721 -17.96 -6.80 -11.93
N SER A 722 -19.22 -7.10 -11.60
CA SER A 722 -19.79 -6.88 -10.28
C SER A 722 -20.40 -8.19 -9.79
N PHE A 723 -20.25 -8.44 -8.50
CA PHE A 723 -20.78 -9.65 -7.85
C PHE A 723 -21.47 -9.26 -6.57
N SER A 724 -22.66 -9.81 -6.36
CA SER A 724 -23.37 -9.64 -5.09
C SER A 724 -24.03 -10.92 -4.62
N ARG A 725 -24.21 -11.01 -3.31
CA ARG A 725 -24.98 -12.05 -2.63
C ARG A 725 -25.93 -11.41 -1.64
N ALA A 726 -27.16 -11.89 -1.61
CA ALA A 726 -28.18 -11.48 -0.65
C ALA A 726 -28.97 -12.68 -0.14
N LYS A 727 -29.31 -12.68 1.14
CA LYS A 727 -30.27 -13.61 1.71
C LYS A 727 -31.66 -12.98 1.67
N THR A 728 -32.60 -13.66 1.04
CA THR A 728 -34.00 -13.21 0.86
C THR A 728 -34.96 -14.21 1.47
N LYS A 729 -36.25 -13.86 1.49
CA LYS A 729 -37.32 -14.80 1.91
C LYS A 729 -37.44 -16.03 1.00
N LYS A 730 -36.93 -15.94 -0.24
CA LYS A 730 -36.95 -17.03 -1.22
C LYS A 730 -35.74 -17.96 -1.12
N GLY A 731 -34.65 -17.52 -0.54
CA GLY A 731 -33.39 -18.24 -0.47
C GLY A 731 -32.20 -17.32 -0.58
N ILE A 732 -31.08 -17.85 -1.08
CA ILE A 732 -29.86 -17.08 -1.33
C ILE A 732 -29.84 -16.67 -2.78
N GLU A 733 -29.71 -15.38 -3.02
CA GLU A 733 -29.62 -14.78 -4.35
C GLU A 733 -28.18 -14.33 -4.61
N TYR A 734 -27.70 -14.63 -5.81
CA TYR A 734 -26.42 -14.11 -6.31
C TYR A 734 -26.67 -13.38 -7.63
N VAL A 735 -26.01 -12.27 -7.82
CA VAL A 735 -26.01 -11.53 -9.09
C VAL A 735 -24.57 -11.39 -9.57
N VAL A 736 -24.35 -11.74 -10.84
CA VAL A 736 -23.09 -11.52 -11.55
C VAL A 736 -23.38 -10.65 -12.76
N ASP A 737 -22.84 -9.44 -12.75
CA ASP A 737 -22.90 -8.52 -13.87
C ASP A 737 -21.53 -8.31 -14.49
N ALA A 738 -21.44 -8.33 -15.81
CA ALA A 738 -20.22 -8.14 -16.57
C ALA A 738 -20.46 -7.16 -17.74
N LYS A 739 -19.49 -6.31 -18.04
CA LYS A 739 -19.65 -5.32 -19.15
C LYS A 739 -19.43 -5.94 -20.53
N GLN A 740 -18.74 -7.09 -20.62
CA GLN A 740 -18.42 -7.74 -21.89
C GLN A 740 -18.93 -9.17 -21.98
N ASN A 741 -19.43 -9.53 -23.17
CA ASN A 741 -19.78 -10.90 -23.51
C ASN A 741 -18.55 -11.78 -23.78
N GLY A 742 -18.74 -13.11 -23.88
CA GLY A 742 -17.67 -14.05 -24.24
C GLY A 742 -16.78 -14.47 -23.07
N TRP A 743 -17.21 -14.15 -21.86
CA TRP A 743 -16.62 -14.64 -20.61
C TRP A 743 -17.46 -15.77 -20.03
N SER A 744 -16.81 -16.74 -19.39
CA SER A 744 -17.44 -17.77 -18.59
C SER A 744 -17.32 -17.43 -17.11
N PHE A 745 -18.38 -17.68 -16.37
CA PHE A 745 -18.41 -17.52 -14.93
C PHE A 745 -18.85 -18.82 -14.27
N VAL A 746 -18.27 -19.15 -13.13
CA VAL A 746 -18.63 -20.32 -12.34
C VAL A 746 -18.92 -19.87 -10.91
N LEU A 747 -20.14 -20.15 -10.44
CA LEU A 747 -20.51 -19.90 -9.04
C LEU A 747 -20.43 -21.20 -8.24
N LYS A 748 -19.57 -21.24 -7.25
CA LYS A 748 -19.48 -22.34 -6.27
C LYS A 748 -20.16 -21.91 -4.97
N GLY A 749 -21.48 -21.91 -4.97
CA GLY A 749 -22.25 -21.57 -3.77
C GLY A 749 -22.43 -22.78 -2.85
N LYS A 750 -22.19 -22.60 -1.55
CA LYS A 750 -22.58 -23.61 -0.55
C LYS A 750 -24.11 -23.70 -0.47
N ALA A 751 -24.65 -24.88 -0.61
CA ALA A 751 -26.09 -25.13 -0.49
C ALA A 751 -26.35 -26.35 0.41
N SER A 752 -27.47 -26.32 1.14
CA SER A 752 -27.91 -27.47 1.91
C SER A 752 -28.28 -28.65 1.00
N PRO A 753 -28.16 -29.88 1.48
CA PRO A 753 -28.65 -31.05 0.73
C PRO A 753 -30.10 -30.85 0.28
N GLY A 754 -30.40 -31.16 -0.99
CA GLY A 754 -31.73 -31.01 -1.56
C GLY A 754 -32.12 -29.59 -1.96
N ALA A 755 -31.23 -28.61 -1.89
CA ALA A 755 -31.49 -27.27 -2.40
C ALA A 755 -31.71 -27.28 -3.92
N ARG A 756 -32.61 -26.43 -4.40
CA ARG A 756 -32.87 -26.21 -5.83
C ARG A 756 -32.17 -24.96 -6.32
N PHE A 757 -31.67 -25.02 -7.53
CA PHE A 757 -30.91 -23.96 -8.14
C PHE A 757 -31.62 -23.40 -9.37
N TYR A 758 -31.73 -22.11 -9.45
CA TYR A 758 -32.33 -21.41 -10.60
C TYR A 758 -31.32 -20.41 -11.16
N VAL A 759 -31.09 -20.45 -12.45
CA VAL A 759 -30.29 -19.43 -13.19
C VAL A 759 -31.21 -18.68 -14.14
N ASN A 760 -31.35 -17.38 -13.96
CA ASN A 760 -32.23 -16.52 -14.72
C ASN A 760 -33.69 -17.06 -14.79
N GLY A 761 -34.18 -17.62 -13.66
CA GLY A 761 -35.52 -18.20 -13.52
C GLY A 761 -35.67 -19.62 -14.02
N GLN A 762 -34.69 -20.23 -14.63
CA GLN A 762 -34.70 -21.61 -15.08
C GLN A 762 -34.05 -22.55 -14.05
N GLU A 763 -34.70 -23.65 -13.71
CA GLU A 763 -34.12 -24.63 -12.81
C GLU A 763 -32.97 -25.37 -13.47
N VAL A 764 -31.85 -25.49 -12.75
CA VAL A 764 -30.61 -26.13 -13.21
C VAL A 764 -30.16 -27.18 -12.19
N ALA A 765 -29.46 -28.20 -12.64
CA ALA A 765 -28.85 -29.18 -11.75
C ALA A 765 -27.65 -28.55 -11.00
N GLY A 766 -27.65 -28.63 -9.69
CA GLY A 766 -26.50 -28.33 -8.88
C GLY A 766 -25.36 -29.30 -9.19
N ARG A 767 -24.11 -28.79 -9.33
CA ARG A 767 -22.93 -29.63 -9.57
C ARG A 767 -21.88 -29.33 -8.52
N SER A 768 -21.11 -30.32 -8.13
CA SER A 768 -19.97 -30.16 -7.23
C SER A 768 -18.88 -29.24 -7.81
N SER A 769 -18.79 -29.15 -9.14
CA SER A 769 -17.89 -28.24 -9.86
C SER A 769 -18.38 -26.78 -9.91
N GLY A 770 -19.55 -26.49 -9.39
CA GLY A 770 -20.22 -25.18 -9.45
C GLY A 770 -21.23 -25.04 -10.56
N ILE A 771 -21.93 -23.90 -10.56
CA ILE A 771 -22.98 -23.54 -11.52
C ILE A 771 -22.36 -22.69 -12.61
N PRO A 772 -22.34 -23.18 -13.87
CA PRO A 772 -21.81 -22.37 -14.99
C PRO A 772 -22.83 -21.28 -15.34
N LEU A 773 -22.33 -20.05 -15.51
CA LEU A 773 -23.10 -18.88 -15.89
C LEU A 773 -22.62 -18.34 -17.23
N LYS A 774 -23.53 -17.82 -18.04
CA LYS A 774 -23.24 -17.31 -19.38
C LYS A 774 -23.89 -15.95 -19.61
N GLY A 775 -23.25 -15.15 -20.44
CA GLY A 775 -23.74 -13.80 -20.76
C GLY A 775 -23.32 -12.76 -19.75
N THR A 776 -23.80 -11.54 -19.92
CA THR A 776 -23.37 -10.39 -19.12
C THR A 776 -24.15 -10.20 -17.82
N LYS A 777 -25.36 -10.75 -17.73
CA LYS A 777 -26.22 -10.65 -16.53
C LYS A 777 -26.70 -12.03 -16.10
N ASN A 778 -26.39 -12.41 -14.89
CA ASN A 778 -26.80 -13.69 -14.32
C ASN A 778 -27.38 -13.47 -12.93
N HIS A 779 -28.59 -13.96 -12.75
CA HIS A 779 -29.25 -14.03 -11.45
C HIS A 779 -29.35 -15.50 -11.05
N VAL A 780 -28.77 -15.86 -9.93
CA VAL A 780 -28.82 -17.23 -9.38
C VAL A 780 -29.60 -17.21 -8.08
N LEU A 781 -30.62 -18.05 -7.98
CA LEU A 781 -31.37 -18.25 -6.75
C LEU A 781 -31.15 -19.69 -6.27
N ILE A 782 -30.71 -19.84 -5.04
CA ILE A 782 -30.58 -21.11 -4.35
C ILE A 782 -31.71 -21.20 -3.31
N VAL A 783 -32.66 -22.09 -3.54
CA VAL A 783 -33.81 -22.32 -2.66
C VAL A 783 -33.51 -23.50 -1.76
N PRO A 784 -33.40 -23.33 -0.44
CA PRO A 784 -33.23 -24.45 0.47
C PRO A 784 -34.44 -25.42 0.40
N GLN A 785 -34.19 -26.70 0.59
CA GLN A 785 -35.28 -27.65 0.76
C GLN A 785 -36.08 -27.23 2.00
N ALA A 786 -37.39 -27.13 1.87
CA ALA A 786 -38.26 -26.89 3.04
C ALA A 786 -37.97 -27.97 4.07
N SER A 787 -37.61 -27.58 5.29
CA SER A 787 -37.59 -28.51 6.41
C SER A 787 -38.97 -29.16 6.48
N ARG A 788 -39.02 -30.50 6.36
CA ARG A 788 -40.28 -31.20 6.66
C ARG A 788 -40.65 -30.86 8.12
N PRO A 789 -41.88 -30.47 8.39
CA PRO A 789 -42.35 -30.12 9.73
C PRO A 789 -42.14 -31.26 10.73
#